data_8f7e79cd73c0ad6332befc9a1a90eed6
#
_entry.id   8f7e79cd73c0ad6332befc9a1a90eed6
#
_cell.length_a   1.000
_cell.length_b   1.000
_cell.length_c   1.000
_cell.angle_alpha   90.00
_cell.angle_beta   90.00
_cell.angle_gamma   90.00
#
_symmetry.space_group_name_H-M   'P 1'
#
loop_
_entity.id
_entity.type
_entity.pdbx_description
1 polymer ?
#
loop_
_entity_poly.entity_id
_entity_poly.type
_entity_poly.pdbx_seq_one_letter_code
_entity_poly.pdbx_strand_id
1 'polypeptide(L)'
;MLKITISFVLSLLVSVASFAQVDRSQFPKAGPAPVIKIGEAETFTLANGLKVFVVENDKLPRVSFTLVFERDPLFEGDKAGLTGFVGQMMKAGTTNRTKDQIDEEVDFIGANLGVSSTSMSASSLKKHQGKILDLMADVLYNPIFPEEELEKLKKQSLTGLATSKDDPNSISRRLSSAMVYGKDHPYGESTTAESIGNVTVEDVKSYYNTFFKPNIAYLAIVGDMSKSEAEQVVKKYFGEWKPGDVPKFTYDTPDPLAKTVVGLVDRSSSVQTVIDIAQPIDLTVGDEDYISSRVLNQIFGGGSSSRLFTNLREDKGYTYGAYSSFSADKLIGEFSASASVRTEVTDSAVYEFIYEINRLVEDGVTQEELDKAKANLAGSFGRSLESPAAIASFALNIERYDLPKDYYETYLQKMNALTVADINRTADDLIDPSKLYITAVGNGAEIKDKLAQFGEVLMFDNMGYPAKEMEAVDADMTSEKVIDNYIAAIGGMDKAQAIKGAKLEMAAEVMGTKLTIELIHDDANMRFAQKTLVGGNVMQTSVIKDGKGTASVQGQSMPMSDEQVDAAKLSTYFLPELHYESMGYTLTLDGIKDVEGTPAYKVIVATPLGSSVNNYYSVETGLKVKNENPVSGDTFYSDYQEKNGVLIPMTQTIKSAMIPVPLEAKITKLEINPELTEADFN
;
A
#
# COMPACT_ATOMS: atom_id res chain seq x y z
N MET A 1 53.40 -16.81 58.55
CA MET A 1 52.41 -17.84 58.12
C MET A 1 51.07 -17.25 57.71
N LEU A 2 50.44 -16.35 58.43
CA LEU A 2 49.10 -15.79 58.14
C LEU A 2 48.99 -15.11 56.75
N LYS A 3 50.02 -14.35 56.32
CA LYS A 3 50.08 -13.68 55.02
C LYS A 3 50.16 -14.64 53.82
N ILE A 4 50.83 -15.78 53.98
CA ILE A 4 50.97 -16.80 52.94
C ILE A 4 49.66 -17.58 52.79
N THR A 5 48.97 -17.86 53.89
CA THR A 5 47.66 -18.53 53.87
C THR A 5 46.59 -17.67 53.23
N ILE A 6 46.57 -16.36 53.47
CA ILE A 6 45.63 -15.44 52.84
C ILE A 6 45.88 -15.31 51.33
N SER A 7 47.15 -15.25 50.88
CA SER A 7 47.49 -15.24 49.46
C SER A 7 47.03 -16.53 48.74
N PHE A 8 47.19 -17.70 49.38
CA PHE A 8 46.75 -18.97 48.78
C PHE A 8 45.25 -19.13 48.70
N VAL A 9 44.53 -18.67 49.71
CA VAL A 9 43.06 -18.66 49.70
C VAL A 9 42.53 -17.67 48.66
N LEU A 10 43.16 -16.50 48.48
CA LEU A 10 42.80 -15.52 47.46
C LEU A 10 43.09 -16.06 46.05
N SER A 11 44.21 -16.76 45.84
CA SER A 11 44.51 -17.40 44.53
C SER A 11 43.57 -18.56 44.21
N LEU A 12 43.12 -19.32 45.23
CA LEU A 12 42.15 -20.39 45.06
C LEU A 12 40.75 -19.83 44.72
N LEU A 13 40.35 -18.70 45.30
CA LEU A 13 39.06 -18.02 44.99
C LEU A 13 39.06 -17.41 43.57
N VAL A 14 40.20 -16.88 43.10
CA VAL A 14 40.31 -16.37 41.73
C VAL A 14 40.27 -17.51 40.69
N SER A 15 40.88 -18.67 40.98
CA SER A 15 40.83 -19.82 40.09
C SER A 15 39.46 -20.47 40.02
N VAL A 16 38.66 -20.47 41.09
CA VAL A 16 37.27 -20.96 41.07
C VAL A 16 36.33 -19.98 40.29
N ALA A 17 36.59 -18.66 40.35
CA ALA A 17 35.86 -17.70 39.58
C ALA A 17 36.10 -17.82 38.05
N SER A 18 37.30 -18.30 37.65
CA SER A 18 37.62 -18.50 36.23
C SER A 18 36.88 -19.71 35.61
N PHE A 19 36.42 -20.69 36.40
CA PHE A 19 35.60 -21.80 35.91
C PHE A 19 34.09 -21.52 35.90
N ALA A 20 33.68 -20.38 36.44
CA ALA A 20 32.28 -19.99 36.45
C ALA A 20 31.87 -19.09 35.27
N GLN A 21 32.78 -18.82 34.32
CA GLN A 21 32.44 -18.13 33.11
C GLN A 21 31.62 -19.07 32.21
N VAL A 22 30.33 -18.78 32.11
CA VAL A 22 29.47 -19.45 31.13
C VAL A 22 30.04 -19.28 29.74
N ASP A 23 30.36 -20.35 29.07
CA ASP A 23 30.79 -20.32 27.67
C ASP A 23 29.66 -19.77 26.79
N ARG A 24 29.79 -18.51 26.44
CA ARG A 24 28.79 -17.79 25.61
C ARG A 24 28.92 -18.13 24.12
N SER A 25 29.89 -18.93 23.72
CA SER A 25 30.01 -19.46 22.37
C SER A 25 29.05 -20.60 22.09
N GLN A 26 28.49 -21.22 23.14
CA GLN A 26 27.48 -22.27 23.04
C GLN A 26 26.13 -21.76 23.54
N PHE A 27 25.12 -21.92 22.73
CA PHE A 27 23.76 -21.68 23.20
C PHE A 27 23.37 -22.70 24.29
N PRO A 28 22.60 -22.29 25.31
CA PRO A 28 22.05 -23.24 26.27
C PRO A 28 21.28 -24.34 25.53
N LYS A 29 21.45 -25.59 25.90
CA LYS A 29 20.62 -26.67 25.36
C LYS A 29 19.16 -26.35 25.66
N ALA A 30 18.32 -26.47 24.63
CA ALA A 30 16.87 -26.30 24.80
C ALA A 30 16.36 -27.27 25.88
N GLY A 31 15.63 -26.74 26.84
CA GLY A 31 14.88 -27.58 27.79
C GLY A 31 13.75 -28.34 27.08
N PRO A 32 13.10 -29.31 27.75
CA PRO A 32 11.89 -29.90 27.21
C PRO A 32 10.86 -28.83 26.95
N ALA A 33 10.06 -28.99 25.87
CA ALA A 33 9.00 -28.04 25.55
C ALA A 33 8.11 -27.82 26.78
N PRO A 34 7.84 -26.58 27.16
CA PRO A 34 6.95 -26.33 28.29
C PRO A 34 5.56 -26.90 28.01
N VAL A 35 4.99 -27.59 28.98
CA VAL A 35 3.57 -27.95 28.95
C VAL A 35 2.81 -26.64 29.23
N ILE A 36 2.21 -26.08 28.20
CA ILE A 36 1.48 -24.82 28.32
C ILE A 36 0.06 -25.14 28.74
N LYS A 37 -0.34 -24.66 29.91
CA LYS A 37 -1.74 -24.58 30.27
C LYS A 37 -2.27 -23.25 29.72
N ILE A 38 -2.95 -23.29 28.60
CA ILE A 38 -3.69 -22.17 28.06
C ILE A 38 -4.92 -22.02 28.95
N GLY A 39 -5.17 -20.83 29.50
CA GLY A 39 -6.42 -20.58 30.23
C GLY A 39 -7.59 -20.88 29.27
N GLU A 40 -8.56 -21.67 29.74
CA GLU A 40 -9.73 -21.95 28.92
C GLU A 40 -10.64 -20.72 28.84
N ALA A 41 -11.06 -20.36 27.60
CA ALA A 41 -12.15 -19.43 27.43
C ALA A 41 -13.46 -20.13 27.85
N GLU A 42 -14.19 -19.54 28.77
CA GLU A 42 -15.53 -20.01 29.08
C GLU A 42 -16.48 -19.66 27.94
N THR A 43 -17.34 -20.59 27.53
CA THR A 43 -18.21 -20.39 26.36
C THR A 43 -19.69 -20.57 26.70
N PHE A 44 -20.55 -19.87 25.97
CA PHE A 44 -21.98 -20.09 25.94
C PHE A 44 -22.57 -19.57 24.61
N THR A 45 -23.79 -20.00 24.30
CA THR A 45 -24.50 -19.59 23.07
C THR A 45 -25.86 -19.03 23.43
N LEU A 46 -26.23 -17.86 22.88
CA LEU A 46 -27.56 -17.32 23.00
C LEU A 46 -28.57 -18.08 22.08
N ALA A 47 -29.85 -17.96 22.40
CA ALA A 47 -30.93 -18.59 21.61
C ALA A 47 -30.98 -18.11 20.16
N ASN A 48 -30.44 -16.93 19.84
CA ASN A 48 -30.35 -16.37 18.48
C ASN A 48 -29.10 -16.82 17.70
N GLY A 49 -28.29 -17.72 18.26
CA GLY A 49 -27.12 -18.30 17.62
C GLY A 49 -25.80 -17.57 17.90
N LEU A 50 -25.80 -16.44 18.58
CA LEU A 50 -24.56 -15.73 18.96
C LEU A 50 -23.73 -16.60 19.90
N LYS A 51 -22.51 -16.99 19.48
CA LYS A 51 -21.54 -17.73 20.31
C LYS A 51 -20.63 -16.74 21.04
N VAL A 52 -20.43 -16.98 22.34
CA VAL A 52 -19.69 -16.06 23.22
C VAL A 52 -18.52 -16.81 23.86
N PHE A 53 -17.38 -16.15 23.88
CA PHE A 53 -16.13 -16.60 24.49
C PHE A 53 -15.71 -15.59 25.55
N VAL A 54 -15.49 -16.02 26.77
CA VAL A 54 -15.14 -15.17 27.91
C VAL A 54 -13.78 -15.58 28.44
N VAL A 55 -12.86 -14.63 28.47
CA VAL A 55 -11.55 -14.77 29.11
C VAL A 55 -11.47 -13.76 30.26
N GLU A 56 -11.74 -14.25 31.47
CA GLU A 56 -11.69 -13.41 32.68
C GLU A 56 -10.24 -13.06 33.01
N ASN A 57 -9.99 -11.76 33.18
CA ASN A 57 -8.71 -11.21 33.61
C ASN A 57 -8.92 -9.92 34.41
N ASP A 58 -8.89 -10.03 35.73
CA ASP A 58 -9.15 -8.97 36.69
C ASP A 58 -7.90 -8.16 37.09
N LYS A 59 -6.73 -8.45 36.46
CA LYS A 59 -5.47 -7.73 36.75
C LYS A 59 -5.57 -6.22 36.51
N LEU A 60 -6.39 -5.83 35.54
CA LEU A 60 -6.72 -4.44 35.25
C LEU A 60 -8.24 -4.29 35.17
N PRO A 61 -8.82 -3.18 35.67
CA PRO A 61 -10.25 -2.94 35.64
C PRO A 61 -10.70 -2.47 34.25
N ARG A 62 -10.46 -3.31 33.23
CA ARG A 62 -10.82 -3.07 31.82
C ARG A 62 -11.57 -4.26 31.27
N VAL A 63 -12.44 -3.98 30.30
CA VAL A 63 -13.15 -5.01 29.54
C VAL A 63 -13.17 -4.64 28.06
N SER A 64 -13.04 -5.65 27.22
CA SER A 64 -13.11 -5.53 25.75
C SER A 64 -14.14 -6.51 25.23
N PHE A 65 -14.93 -6.06 24.26
CA PHE A 65 -15.94 -6.81 23.55
C PHE A 65 -15.58 -6.78 22.08
N THR A 66 -15.44 -7.93 21.44
CA THR A 66 -15.14 -8.01 20.01
C THR A 66 -16.11 -8.97 19.34
N LEU A 67 -17.01 -8.42 18.53
CA LEU A 67 -17.85 -9.18 17.59
C LEU A 67 -17.06 -9.42 16.31
N VAL A 68 -17.05 -10.67 15.84
CA VAL A 68 -16.51 -11.06 14.54
C VAL A 68 -17.64 -11.72 13.75
N PHE A 69 -17.85 -11.26 12.52
CA PHE A 69 -18.84 -11.81 11.60
C PHE A 69 -18.15 -12.76 10.63
N GLU A 70 -18.52 -14.03 10.69
CA GLU A 70 -17.96 -15.07 9.83
C GLU A 70 -18.77 -15.17 8.55
N ARG A 71 -18.21 -14.70 7.45
CA ARG A 71 -18.78 -14.82 6.11
C ARG A 71 -17.72 -15.26 5.12
N ASP A 72 -18.16 -15.84 4.03
CA ASP A 72 -17.27 -16.12 2.91
C ASP A 72 -16.71 -14.82 2.30
N PRO A 73 -15.54 -14.83 1.67
CA PRO A 73 -15.05 -13.72 0.87
C PRO A 73 -16.12 -13.26 -0.13
N LEU A 74 -16.19 -11.96 -0.37
CA LEU A 74 -17.20 -11.35 -1.22
C LEU A 74 -16.53 -10.72 -2.42
N PHE A 75 -16.90 -11.16 -3.62
CA PHE A 75 -16.59 -10.44 -4.85
C PHE A 75 -17.56 -9.28 -5.02
N GLU A 76 -17.06 -8.05 -5.03
CA GLU A 76 -17.86 -6.82 -5.04
C GLU A 76 -18.12 -6.30 -6.47
N GLY A 77 -17.32 -6.74 -7.45
CA GLY A 77 -17.48 -6.46 -8.88
C GLY A 77 -17.41 -4.96 -9.19
N ASP A 78 -18.47 -4.46 -9.83
CA ASP A 78 -18.61 -3.04 -10.22
C ASP A 78 -18.70 -2.07 -9.03
N LYS A 79 -18.77 -2.59 -7.80
CA LYS A 79 -18.78 -1.84 -6.52
C LYS A 79 -17.59 -2.16 -5.63
N ALA A 80 -16.50 -2.63 -6.20
CA ALA A 80 -15.28 -2.95 -5.45
C ALA A 80 -14.84 -1.76 -4.57
N GLY A 81 -14.70 -2.04 -3.25
CA GLY A 81 -14.48 -1.05 -2.20
C GLY A 81 -15.70 -0.78 -1.30
N LEU A 82 -16.89 -1.36 -1.61
CA LEU A 82 -18.10 -1.25 -0.79
C LEU A 82 -17.85 -1.61 0.68
N THR A 83 -17.19 -2.75 0.93
CA THR A 83 -16.91 -3.21 2.30
C THR A 83 -16.06 -2.23 3.10
N GLY A 84 -15.24 -1.43 2.45
CA GLY A 84 -14.44 -0.37 3.07
C GLY A 84 -15.28 0.76 3.68
N PHE A 85 -16.48 1.00 3.16
CA PHE A 85 -17.37 2.06 3.67
C PHE A 85 -18.26 1.61 4.82
N VAL A 86 -18.61 0.33 4.90
CA VAL A 86 -19.65 -0.19 5.81
C VAL A 86 -19.41 0.23 7.27
N GLY A 87 -18.21 -0.01 7.80
CA GLY A 87 -17.92 0.26 9.20
C GLY A 87 -18.00 1.75 9.56
N GLN A 88 -17.49 2.62 8.67
CA GLN A 88 -17.54 4.07 8.87
C GLN A 88 -18.96 4.60 8.74
N MET A 89 -19.73 4.09 7.79
CA MET A 89 -21.12 4.45 7.59
C MET A 89 -22.02 4.01 8.75
N MET A 90 -21.76 2.88 9.41
CA MET A 90 -22.47 2.48 10.62
C MET A 90 -22.21 3.44 11.79
N LYS A 91 -21.00 4.00 11.90
CA LYS A 91 -20.63 4.99 12.92
C LYS A 91 -21.02 6.42 12.55
N ALA A 92 -21.54 6.66 11.36
CA ALA A 92 -21.90 8.00 10.89
C ALA A 92 -23.14 8.61 11.58
N GLY A 93 -23.74 7.87 12.49
CA GLY A 93 -24.88 8.26 13.31
C GLY A 93 -25.91 7.15 13.46
N THR A 94 -26.73 7.29 14.48
CA THR A 94 -27.86 6.38 14.76
C THR A 94 -29.16 7.17 14.83
N THR A 95 -30.30 6.48 14.95
CA THR A 95 -31.58 7.15 15.21
C THR A 95 -31.62 7.87 16.57
N ASN A 96 -30.67 7.59 17.48
CA ASN A 96 -30.62 8.11 18.83
C ASN A 96 -29.50 9.13 19.05
N ARG A 97 -28.44 9.10 18.18
CA ARG A 97 -27.22 9.89 18.35
C ARG A 97 -26.67 10.36 17.04
N THR A 98 -26.21 11.59 16.98
CA THR A 98 -25.36 12.05 15.88
C THR A 98 -23.98 11.42 15.95
N LYS A 99 -23.20 11.48 14.87
CA LYS A 99 -21.80 11.05 14.84
C LYS A 99 -20.97 11.72 15.93
N ASP A 100 -21.07 13.06 16.04
CA ASP A 100 -20.32 13.85 17.03
C ASP A 100 -20.68 13.42 18.47
N GLN A 101 -21.96 13.13 18.74
CA GLN A 101 -22.37 12.61 20.03
C GLN A 101 -21.80 11.23 20.35
N ILE A 102 -21.71 10.34 19.33
CA ILE A 102 -21.07 9.03 19.52
C ILE A 102 -19.59 9.21 19.85
N ASP A 103 -18.87 10.02 19.08
CA ASP A 103 -17.45 10.27 19.26
C ASP A 103 -17.18 10.96 20.62
N GLU A 104 -17.95 11.99 20.99
CA GLU A 104 -17.85 12.67 22.30
C GLU A 104 -18.12 11.74 23.47
N GLU A 105 -19.17 10.89 23.40
CA GLU A 105 -19.49 9.94 24.46
C GLU A 105 -18.41 8.86 24.63
N VAL A 106 -17.79 8.39 23.54
CA VAL A 106 -16.66 7.45 23.57
C VAL A 106 -15.43 8.10 24.19
N ASP A 107 -15.07 9.30 23.74
CA ASP A 107 -13.90 10.04 24.23
C ASP A 107 -14.04 10.42 25.71
N PHE A 108 -15.23 10.86 26.13
CA PHE A 108 -15.49 11.25 27.51
C PHE A 108 -15.21 10.13 28.52
N ILE A 109 -15.46 8.89 28.16
CA ILE A 109 -15.22 7.73 29.06
C ILE A 109 -13.86 7.07 28.79
N GLY A 110 -13.03 7.63 27.90
CA GLY A 110 -11.72 7.06 27.50
C GLY A 110 -11.85 5.65 26.93
N ALA A 111 -12.87 5.43 26.13
CA ALA A 111 -13.18 4.15 25.50
C ALA A 111 -12.74 4.11 24.04
N ASN A 112 -12.88 2.92 23.41
CA ASN A 112 -12.75 2.77 21.98
C ASN A 112 -13.97 2.05 21.43
N LEU A 113 -14.45 2.49 20.26
CA LEU A 113 -15.50 1.84 19.49
C LEU A 113 -15.07 1.76 18.02
N GLY A 114 -14.73 0.56 17.56
CA GLY A 114 -14.34 0.27 16.19
C GLY A 114 -15.41 -0.52 15.45
N VAL A 115 -15.64 -0.22 14.18
CA VAL A 115 -16.54 -0.98 13.30
C VAL A 115 -15.89 -1.16 11.94
N SER A 116 -15.94 -2.37 11.44
CA SER A 116 -15.57 -2.73 10.05
C SER A 116 -16.68 -3.53 9.41
N SER A 117 -16.50 -3.95 8.17
CA SER A 117 -17.47 -4.81 7.49
C SER A 117 -17.60 -6.21 8.11
N THR A 118 -16.60 -6.67 8.84
CA THR A 118 -16.55 -8.03 9.41
C THR A 118 -16.35 -8.05 10.92
N SER A 119 -16.29 -6.90 11.58
CA SER A 119 -16.11 -6.85 13.04
C SER A 119 -16.64 -5.58 13.67
N MET A 120 -17.01 -5.67 14.95
CA MET A 120 -17.21 -4.53 15.84
C MET A 120 -16.42 -4.76 17.13
N SER A 121 -15.73 -3.74 17.60
CA SER A 121 -14.98 -3.81 18.86
C SER A 121 -15.34 -2.64 19.78
N ALA A 122 -15.47 -2.92 21.06
CA ALA A 122 -15.69 -1.93 22.09
C ALA A 122 -14.80 -2.22 23.30
N SER A 123 -14.13 -1.24 23.85
CA SER A 123 -13.33 -1.42 25.07
C SER A 123 -13.37 -0.19 25.97
N SER A 124 -13.41 -0.43 27.29
CA SER A 124 -13.41 0.64 28.28
C SER A 124 -12.88 0.17 29.63
N LEU A 125 -12.79 1.09 30.60
CA LEU A 125 -12.71 0.70 32.01
C LEU A 125 -14.00 -0.03 32.41
N LYS A 126 -13.89 -1.02 33.30
CA LYS A 126 -15.03 -1.80 33.83
C LYS A 126 -16.20 -0.92 34.29
N LYS A 127 -15.93 0.16 35.01
CA LYS A 127 -16.98 1.09 35.51
C LYS A 127 -17.81 1.74 34.40
N HIS A 128 -17.31 1.73 33.13
CA HIS A 128 -17.99 2.30 31.97
C HIS A 128 -18.52 1.22 31.00
N GLN A 129 -18.45 -0.07 31.36
CA GLN A 129 -18.87 -1.18 30.49
C GLN A 129 -20.32 -1.04 30.00
N GLY A 130 -21.25 -0.60 30.86
CA GLY A 130 -22.64 -0.38 30.44
C GLY A 130 -22.78 0.70 29.39
N LYS A 131 -22.04 1.81 29.54
CA LYS A 131 -22.09 2.92 28.58
C LYS A 131 -21.53 2.55 27.22
N ILE A 132 -20.38 1.86 27.19
CA ILE A 132 -19.79 1.46 25.89
C ILE A 132 -20.62 0.38 25.20
N LEU A 133 -21.27 -0.51 25.94
CA LEU A 133 -22.20 -1.48 25.37
C LEU A 133 -23.49 -0.85 24.85
N ASP A 134 -24.01 0.20 25.52
CA ASP A 134 -25.13 0.98 25.00
C ASP A 134 -24.79 1.62 23.66
N LEU A 135 -23.58 2.19 23.53
CA LEU A 135 -23.09 2.77 22.27
C LEU A 135 -22.90 1.70 21.19
N MET A 136 -22.25 0.58 21.53
CA MET A 136 -22.03 -0.53 20.60
C MET A 136 -23.35 -1.11 20.09
N ALA A 137 -24.32 -1.33 20.98
CA ALA A 137 -25.64 -1.82 20.63
C ALA A 137 -26.43 -0.81 19.78
N ASP A 138 -26.33 0.48 20.08
CA ASP A 138 -27.00 1.52 19.32
C ASP A 138 -26.45 1.61 17.88
N VAL A 139 -25.13 1.59 17.73
CA VAL A 139 -24.48 1.54 16.39
C VAL A 139 -24.79 0.24 15.64
N LEU A 140 -24.92 -0.89 16.37
CA LEU A 140 -25.27 -2.17 15.75
C LEU A 140 -26.72 -2.19 15.26
N TYR A 141 -27.67 -1.62 15.99
CA TYR A 141 -29.12 -1.79 15.70
C TYR A 141 -29.76 -0.63 14.96
N ASN A 142 -29.24 0.57 15.13
CA ASN A 142 -29.92 1.79 14.73
C ASN A 142 -29.13 2.70 13.77
N PRO A 143 -28.18 2.19 12.93
CA PRO A 143 -27.41 3.06 12.05
C PRO A 143 -28.32 3.74 11.01
N ILE A 144 -28.03 5.00 10.66
CA ILE A 144 -28.88 5.79 9.73
C ILE A 144 -28.29 5.94 8.33
N PHE A 145 -27.01 5.68 8.12
CA PHE A 145 -26.31 5.73 6.83
C PHE A 145 -26.56 7.04 6.03
N PRO A 146 -26.04 8.21 6.50
CA PRO A 146 -26.27 9.48 5.82
C PRO A 146 -25.56 9.55 4.46
N GLU A 147 -26.27 10.01 3.42
CA GLU A 147 -25.70 10.18 2.05
C GLU A 147 -24.49 11.11 2.05
N GLU A 148 -24.55 12.22 2.79
CA GLU A 148 -23.45 13.20 2.87
C GLU A 148 -22.14 12.57 3.39
N GLU A 149 -22.23 11.68 4.38
CA GLU A 149 -21.05 10.96 4.89
C GLU A 149 -20.51 9.97 3.87
N LEU A 150 -21.35 9.27 3.11
CA LEU A 150 -20.89 8.40 2.03
C LEU A 150 -20.12 9.19 0.96
N GLU A 151 -20.66 10.33 0.53
CA GLU A 151 -19.98 11.18 -0.47
C GLU A 151 -18.64 11.73 0.05
N LYS A 152 -18.56 12.04 1.33
CA LYS A 152 -17.28 12.44 1.96
C LYS A 152 -16.29 11.27 1.99
N LEU A 153 -16.74 10.06 2.35
CA LEU A 153 -15.90 8.85 2.38
C LEU A 153 -15.43 8.47 0.98
N LYS A 154 -16.28 8.59 -0.04
CA LYS A 154 -15.90 8.40 -1.45
C LYS A 154 -14.77 9.35 -1.85
N LYS A 155 -14.87 10.66 -1.53
CA LYS A 155 -13.80 11.62 -1.82
C LYS A 155 -12.49 11.26 -1.14
N GLN A 156 -12.55 10.84 0.13
CA GLN A 156 -11.34 10.38 0.86
C GLN A 156 -10.75 9.12 0.21
N SER A 157 -11.61 8.16 -0.19
CA SER A 157 -11.17 6.93 -0.87
C SER A 157 -10.54 7.22 -2.23
N LEU A 158 -11.12 8.12 -3.02
CA LEU A 158 -10.55 8.57 -4.30
C LEU A 158 -9.18 9.23 -4.13
N THR A 159 -9.02 10.05 -3.09
CA THR A 159 -7.71 10.65 -2.75
C THR A 159 -6.69 9.57 -2.36
N GLY A 160 -7.09 8.61 -1.53
CA GLY A 160 -6.25 7.47 -1.15
C GLY A 160 -5.88 6.60 -2.36
N LEU A 161 -6.83 6.36 -3.26
CA LEU A 161 -6.60 5.61 -4.50
C LEU A 161 -5.61 6.34 -5.41
N ALA A 162 -5.75 7.65 -5.58
CA ALA A 162 -4.82 8.45 -6.37
C ALA A 162 -3.38 8.34 -5.84
N THR A 163 -3.19 8.43 -4.52
CA THR A 163 -1.88 8.23 -3.88
C THR A 163 -1.35 6.81 -4.07
N SER A 164 -2.21 5.80 -3.88
CA SER A 164 -1.81 4.39 -3.98
C SER A 164 -1.51 3.94 -5.42
N LYS A 165 -2.02 4.65 -6.42
CA LYS A 165 -1.69 4.39 -7.84
C LYS A 165 -0.23 4.64 -8.17
N ASP A 166 0.42 5.52 -7.42
CA ASP A 166 1.83 5.89 -7.63
C ASP A 166 2.78 5.23 -6.62
N ASP A 167 2.25 4.50 -5.64
CA ASP A 167 3.07 3.76 -4.67
C ASP A 167 3.49 2.39 -5.21
N PRO A 168 4.81 2.11 -5.38
CA PRO A 168 5.29 0.86 -5.97
C PRO A 168 4.85 -0.40 -5.22
N ASN A 169 4.75 -0.34 -3.88
CA ASN A 169 4.33 -1.49 -3.08
C ASN A 169 2.83 -1.79 -3.25
N SER A 170 2.01 -0.73 -3.37
CA SER A 170 0.58 -0.86 -3.65
C SER A 170 0.32 -1.40 -5.05
N ILE A 171 1.11 -0.96 -6.03
CA ILE A 171 1.07 -1.47 -7.41
C ILE A 171 1.46 -2.94 -7.44
N SER A 172 2.59 -3.31 -6.79
CA SER A 172 3.07 -4.70 -6.73
C SER A 172 2.01 -5.63 -6.14
N ARG A 173 1.37 -5.24 -5.04
CA ARG A 173 0.30 -6.02 -4.41
C ARG A 173 -0.90 -6.22 -5.33
N ARG A 174 -1.38 -5.15 -6.00
CA ARG A 174 -2.49 -5.25 -6.97
C ARG A 174 -2.13 -6.16 -8.14
N LEU A 175 -0.91 -6.02 -8.65
CA LEU A 175 -0.42 -6.84 -9.76
C LEU A 175 -0.32 -8.31 -9.35
N SER A 176 0.32 -8.61 -8.21
CA SER A 176 0.45 -9.97 -7.70
C SER A 176 -0.92 -10.63 -7.48
N SER A 177 -1.83 -9.95 -6.77
CA SER A 177 -3.20 -10.45 -6.57
C SER A 177 -3.96 -10.67 -7.89
N ALA A 178 -3.83 -9.77 -8.86
CA ALA A 178 -4.48 -9.91 -10.15
C ALA A 178 -3.92 -11.08 -10.98
N MET A 179 -2.61 -11.32 -10.91
CA MET A 179 -1.98 -12.42 -11.63
C MET A 179 -2.27 -13.78 -10.97
N VAL A 180 -2.24 -13.84 -9.63
CA VAL A 180 -2.43 -15.09 -8.89
C VAL A 180 -3.90 -15.54 -8.91
N TYR A 181 -4.84 -14.61 -8.69
CA TYR A 181 -6.25 -14.94 -8.49
C TYR A 181 -7.16 -14.57 -9.67
N GLY A 182 -6.70 -13.69 -10.57
CA GLY A 182 -7.56 -13.11 -11.59
C GLY A 182 -8.46 -11.98 -11.06
N LYS A 183 -8.89 -11.10 -11.96
CA LYS A 183 -9.68 -9.90 -11.60
C LYS A 183 -11.13 -10.20 -11.20
N ASP A 184 -11.65 -11.37 -11.58
CA ASP A 184 -13.01 -11.82 -11.30
C ASP A 184 -13.10 -12.67 -10.01
N HIS A 185 -12.03 -12.67 -9.23
CA HIS A 185 -11.94 -13.36 -7.94
C HIS A 185 -11.89 -12.34 -6.78
N PRO A 186 -12.50 -12.61 -5.61
CA PRO A 186 -12.50 -11.65 -4.47
C PRO A 186 -11.12 -11.25 -3.97
N TYR A 187 -10.08 -12.08 -4.20
CA TYR A 187 -8.71 -11.77 -3.81
C TYR A 187 -7.92 -11.05 -4.91
N GLY A 188 -8.39 -11.07 -6.15
CA GLY A 188 -7.75 -10.44 -7.28
C GLY A 188 -8.43 -9.15 -7.77
N GLU A 189 -9.66 -8.87 -7.33
CA GLU A 189 -10.35 -7.63 -7.71
C GLU A 189 -9.64 -6.39 -7.18
N SER A 190 -9.80 -5.28 -7.87
CA SER A 190 -9.20 -4.00 -7.48
C SER A 190 -10.25 -2.92 -7.39
N THR A 191 -10.18 -2.13 -6.32
CA THR A 191 -10.99 -0.91 -6.18
C THR A 191 -10.55 0.12 -7.21
N THR A 192 -11.50 0.67 -7.98
CA THR A 192 -11.28 1.70 -9.00
C THR A 192 -12.05 2.99 -8.66
N ALA A 193 -11.75 4.08 -9.35
CA ALA A 193 -12.53 5.31 -9.19
C ALA A 193 -14.00 5.11 -9.63
N GLU A 194 -14.22 4.31 -10.65
CA GLU A 194 -15.55 3.95 -11.14
C GLU A 194 -16.31 3.12 -10.10
N SER A 195 -15.69 2.03 -9.58
CA SER A 195 -16.33 1.17 -8.59
C SER A 195 -16.66 1.93 -7.29
N ILE A 196 -15.79 2.85 -6.82
CA ILE A 196 -16.07 3.76 -5.70
C ILE A 196 -17.30 4.63 -6.04
N GLY A 197 -17.35 5.20 -7.24
CA GLY A 197 -18.47 6.03 -7.71
C GLY A 197 -19.80 5.29 -7.70
N ASN A 198 -19.80 4.02 -8.06
CA ASN A 198 -20.99 3.17 -8.18
C ASN A 198 -21.61 2.77 -6.83
N VAL A 199 -20.86 2.85 -5.71
CA VAL A 199 -21.39 2.50 -4.38
C VAL A 199 -22.48 3.48 -3.96
N THR A 200 -23.62 2.96 -3.53
CA THR A 200 -24.75 3.74 -3.02
C THR A 200 -25.01 3.45 -1.54
N VAL A 201 -25.77 4.33 -0.89
CA VAL A 201 -26.24 4.10 0.49
C VAL A 201 -27.05 2.82 0.59
N GLU A 202 -27.81 2.47 -0.46
CA GLU A 202 -28.63 1.26 -0.49
C GLU A 202 -27.75 0.00 -0.52
N ASP A 203 -26.61 0.04 -1.19
CA ASP A 203 -25.64 -1.07 -1.16
C ASP A 203 -25.07 -1.28 0.24
N VAL A 204 -24.69 -0.20 0.93
CA VAL A 204 -24.22 -0.25 2.32
C VAL A 204 -25.29 -0.82 3.25
N LYS A 205 -26.55 -0.38 3.12
CA LYS A 205 -27.69 -0.91 3.88
C LYS A 205 -27.95 -2.38 3.56
N SER A 206 -27.88 -2.76 2.30
CA SER A 206 -28.05 -4.14 1.85
C SER A 206 -26.98 -5.04 2.48
N TYR A 207 -25.71 -4.62 2.44
CA TYR A 207 -24.61 -5.33 3.09
C TYR A 207 -24.87 -5.49 4.59
N TYR A 208 -25.18 -4.40 5.30
CA TYR A 208 -25.47 -4.43 6.74
C TYR A 208 -26.64 -5.39 7.04
N ASN A 209 -27.75 -5.26 6.30
CA ASN A 209 -28.92 -6.11 6.51
C ASN A 209 -28.66 -7.59 6.26
N THR A 210 -27.72 -7.93 5.39
CA THR A 210 -27.37 -9.30 5.03
C THR A 210 -26.40 -9.92 6.02
N PHE A 211 -25.33 -9.21 6.39
CA PHE A 211 -24.19 -9.82 7.07
C PHE A 211 -24.09 -9.50 8.57
N PHE A 212 -24.76 -8.48 9.10
CA PHE A 212 -24.74 -8.21 10.53
C PHE A 212 -25.81 -9.05 11.24
N LYS A 213 -25.53 -10.36 11.38
CA LYS A 213 -26.46 -11.34 11.95
C LYS A 213 -25.80 -12.11 13.10
N PRO A 214 -26.57 -12.41 14.20
CA PRO A 214 -26.02 -13.10 15.37
C PRO A 214 -25.61 -14.55 15.07
N ASN A 215 -26.29 -15.23 14.15
CA ASN A 215 -26.04 -16.63 13.83
C ASN A 215 -24.77 -16.89 13.02
N ILE A 216 -24.08 -15.83 12.55
CA ILE A 216 -22.74 -15.89 11.97
C ILE A 216 -21.73 -15.09 12.80
N ALA A 217 -22.13 -14.66 14.00
CA ALA A 217 -21.28 -13.83 14.84
C ALA A 217 -20.70 -14.56 16.02
N TYR A 218 -19.49 -14.23 16.35
CA TYR A 218 -18.76 -14.63 17.54
C TYR A 218 -18.46 -13.39 18.38
N LEU A 219 -18.73 -13.46 19.68
CA LEU A 219 -18.40 -12.39 20.63
C LEU A 219 -17.30 -12.85 21.58
N ALA A 220 -16.12 -12.27 21.46
CA ALA A 220 -15.06 -12.44 22.43
C ALA A 220 -15.13 -11.33 23.51
N ILE A 221 -15.15 -11.71 24.77
CA ILE A 221 -15.11 -10.83 25.95
C ILE A 221 -13.82 -11.11 26.70
N VAL A 222 -13.01 -10.08 26.88
CA VAL A 222 -11.71 -10.20 27.55
C VAL A 222 -11.57 -9.12 28.59
N GLY A 223 -11.24 -9.48 29.81
CA GLY A 223 -10.95 -8.54 30.89
C GLY A 223 -11.67 -8.86 32.19
N ASP A 224 -11.89 -7.84 33.01
CA ASP A 224 -12.51 -7.95 34.34
C ASP A 224 -14.03 -8.21 34.20
N MET A 225 -14.38 -9.43 33.79
CA MET A 225 -15.77 -9.87 33.67
C MET A 225 -15.83 -11.39 33.81
N SER A 226 -16.59 -11.87 34.79
CA SER A 226 -16.87 -13.30 34.95
C SER A 226 -17.89 -13.80 33.91
N LYS A 227 -17.91 -15.10 33.65
CA LYS A 227 -18.91 -15.73 32.77
C LYS A 227 -20.34 -15.38 33.17
N SER A 228 -20.67 -15.47 34.46
CA SER A 228 -22.02 -15.19 34.95
C SER A 228 -22.46 -13.72 34.71
N GLU A 229 -21.52 -12.79 34.82
CA GLU A 229 -21.75 -11.37 34.47
C GLU A 229 -21.90 -11.20 32.97
N ALA A 230 -21.03 -11.86 32.19
CA ALA A 230 -21.09 -11.84 30.73
C ALA A 230 -22.43 -12.39 30.19
N GLU A 231 -22.94 -13.50 30.73
CA GLU A 231 -24.24 -14.05 30.36
C GLU A 231 -25.39 -13.06 30.54
N GLN A 232 -25.39 -12.33 31.66
CA GLN A 232 -26.43 -11.33 31.94
C GLN A 232 -26.31 -10.12 31.00
N VAL A 233 -25.10 -9.63 30.83
CA VAL A 233 -24.81 -8.46 30.00
C VAL A 233 -25.09 -8.75 28.53
N VAL A 234 -24.60 -9.87 28.02
CA VAL A 234 -24.79 -10.26 26.61
C VAL A 234 -26.26 -10.53 26.31
N LYS A 235 -26.98 -11.20 27.20
CA LYS A 235 -28.41 -11.39 27.05
C LYS A 235 -29.17 -10.08 27.00
N LYS A 236 -28.81 -9.10 27.85
CA LYS A 236 -29.43 -7.77 27.88
C LYS A 236 -29.23 -7.01 26.57
N TYR A 237 -28.01 -6.98 26.03
CA TYR A 237 -27.67 -6.13 24.87
C TYR A 237 -27.86 -6.84 23.54
N PHE A 238 -27.69 -8.15 23.47
CA PHE A 238 -27.69 -8.92 22.20
C PHE A 238 -28.77 -10.03 22.12
N GLY A 239 -29.56 -10.21 23.19
CA GLY A 239 -30.57 -11.26 23.23
C GLY A 239 -31.70 -11.09 22.23
N GLU A 240 -32.09 -9.87 21.92
CA GLU A 240 -33.15 -9.52 20.97
C GLU A 240 -32.66 -9.40 19.51
N TRP A 241 -31.35 -9.57 19.27
CA TRP A 241 -30.78 -9.48 17.93
C TRP A 241 -31.29 -10.63 17.06
N LYS A 242 -31.86 -10.27 15.89
CA LYS A 242 -32.56 -11.23 15.05
C LYS A 242 -31.60 -11.99 14.15
N PRO A 243 -31.62 -13.34 14.17
CA PRO A 243 -30.90 -14.14 13.19
C PRO A 243 -31.51 -13.97 11.79
N GLY A 244 -30.77 -14.37 10.76
CA GLY A 244 -31.23 -14.31 9.38
C GLY A 244 -30.41 -15.21 8.48
N ASP A 245 -30.91 -15.43 7.29
CA ASP A 245 -30.20 -16.17 6.27
C ASP A 245 -29.04 -15.33 5.74
N VAL A 246 -27.88 -15.93 5.64
CA VAL A 246 -26.66 -15.32 5.09
C VAL A 246 -26.23 -16.15 3.89
N PRO A 247 -26.07 -15.52 2.71
CA PRO A 247 -25.63 -16.23 1.51
C PRO A 247 -24.23 -16.81 1.70
N LYS A 248 -24.00 -17.95 1.06
CA LYS A 248 -22.67 -18.55 0.92
C LYS A 248 -22.19 -18.35 -0.51
N PHE A 249 -20.89 -18.10 -0.63
CA PHE A 249 -20.25 -17.88 -1.92
C PHE A 249 -19.21 -18.98 -2.15
N THR A 250 -19.10 -19.41 -3.39
CA THR A 250 -18.09 -20.35 -3.85
C THR A 250 -17.40 -19.74 -5.06
N TYR A 251 -16.11 -19.92 -5.13
CA TYR A 251 -15.28 -19.42 -6.23
C TYR A 251 -14.45 -20.56 -6.78
N ASP A 252 -14.18 -20.51 -8.06
CA ASP A 252 -13.28 -21.44 -8.69
C ASP A 252 -11.85 -21.17 -8.22
N THR A 253 -11.09 -22.23 -7.99
CA THR A 253 -9.65 -22.09 -7.74
C THR A 253 -8.97 -21.59 -9.00
N PRO A 254 -7.98 -20.68 -8.88
CA PRO A 254 -7.21 -20.25 -10.02
C PRO A 254 -6.60 -21.44 -10.79
N ASP A 255 -6.65 -21.37 -12.10
CA ASP A 255 -6.01 -22.38 -12.94
C ASP A 255 -4.49 -22.41 -12.66
N PRO A 256 -3.89 -23.61 -12.49
CA PRO A 256 -2.46 -23.71 -12.25
C PRO A 256 -1.67 -23.24 -13.47
N LEU A 257 -0.60 -22.49 -13.23
CA LEU A 257 0.32 -22.08 -14.29
C LEU A 257 0.91 -23.31 -15.01
N ALA A 258 1.07 -23.20 -16.34
CA ALA A 258 1.83 -24.18 -17.11
C ALA A 258 3.36 -23.99 -16.92
N LYS A 259 3.82 -22.76 -16.70
CA LYS A 259 5.22 -22.36 -16.48
C LYS A 259 5.26 -21.01 -15.77
N THR A 260 6.42 -20.67 -15.20
CA THR A 260 6.68 -19.35 -14.61
C THR A 260 6.41 -18.22 -15.61
N VAL A 261 5.76 -17.14 -15.12
CA VAL A 261 5.48 -15.92 -15.90
C VAL A 261 5.94 -14.69 -15.11
N VAL A 262 6.28 -13.64 -15.84
CA VAL A 262 6.73 -12.37 -15.27
C VAL A 262 5.71 -11.28 -15.59
N GLY A 263 5.14 -10.65 -14.58
CA GLY A 263 4.33 -9.45 -14.70
C GLY A 263 5.17 -8.20 -14.44
N LEU A 264 5.12 -7.24 -15.34
CA LEU A 264 5.90 -6.01 -15.22
C LEU A 264 5.00 -4.77 -15.32
N VAL A 265 5.10 -3.89 -14.31
CA VAL A 265 4.57 -2.52 -14.37
C VAL A 265 5.74 -1.55 -14.54
N ASP A 266 5.73 -0.80 -15.65
CA ASP A 266 6.75 0.21 -15.92
C ASP A 266 6.55 1.46 -15.06
N ARG A 267 7.59 1.81 -14.32
CA ARG A 267 7.75 3.08 -13.59
C ARG A 267 9.10 3.66 -13.92
N SER A 268 9.19 4.40 -15.01
CA SER A 268 10.43 4.93 -15.58
C SER A 268 11.25 5.79 -14.61
N SER A 269 10.59 6.46 -13.62
CA SER A 269 11.27 7.26 -12.60
C SER A 269 11.74 6.48 -11.37
N SER A 270 11.49 5.18 -11.31
CA SER A 270 11.87 4.36 -10.15
C SER A 270 13.36 4.05 -10.13
N VAL A 271 14.00 4.32 -8.99
CA VAL A 271 15.39 3.94 -8.69
C VAL A 271 15.49 2.58 -7.99
N GLN A 272 14.36 2.02 -7.63
CA GLN A 272 14.21 0.68 -7.04
C GLN A 272 13.14 -0.10 -7.78
N THR A 273 13.28 -1.42 -7.79
CA THR A 273 12.27 -2.36 -8.24
C THR A 273 11.67 -3.07 -7.03
N VAL A 274 10.35 -3.08 -6.92
CA VAL A 274 9.64 -3.98 -6.00
C VAL A 274 9.43 -5.30 -6.72
N ILE A 275 9.95 -6.37 -6.14
CA ILE A 275 9.81 -7.75 -6.63
C ILE A 275 8.88 -8.47 -5.66
N ASP A 276 7.93 -9.21 -6.20
CA ASP A 276 7.13 -10.19 -5.46
C ASP A 276 7.05 -11.48 -6.28
N ILE A 277 7.28 -12.62 -5.63
CA ILE A 277 7.17 -13.95 -6.21
C ILE A 277 6.09 -14.69 -5.46
N ALA A 278 5.05 -15.13 -6.15
CA ALA A 278 3.88 -15.72 -5.52
C ALA A 278 3.44 -17.02 -6.20
N GLN A 279 2.72 -17.83 -5.45
CA GLN A 279 2.05 -19.04 -5.94
C GLN A 279 0.82 -19.31 -5.08
N PRO A 280 -0.36 -19.63 -5.66
CA PRO A 280 -1.48 -20.13 -4.89
C PRO A 280 -1.14 -21.52 -4.33
N ILE A 281 -1.50 -21.76 -3.08
CA ILE A 281 -1.24 -23.05 -2.39
C ILE A 281 -2.51 -23.57 -1.73
N ASP A 282 -2.69 -24.87 -1.71
CA ASP A 282 -3.78 -25.50 -0.98
C ASP A 282 -3.36 -25.68 0.49
N LEU A 283 -3.68 -24.69 1.30
CA LEU A 283 -3.33 -24.67 2.72
C LEU A 283 -4.42 -23.99 3.54
N THR A 284 -5.00 -24.76 4.47
CA THR A 284 -5.94 -24.22 5.47
C THR A 284 -5.37 -24.34 6.90
N VAL A 285 -5.94 -23.60 7.85
CA VAL A 285 -5.48 -23.63 9.25
C VAL A 285 -5.66 -25.00 9.91
N GLY A 286 -6.58 -25.83 9.40
CA GLY A 286 -6.86 -27.16 9.90
C GLY A 286 -5.95 -28.27 9.37
N ASP A 287 -5.18 -27.99 8.33
CA ASP A 287 -4.36 -28.99 7.65
C ASP A 287 -3.18 -29.45 8.50
N GLU A 288 -2.75 -30.69 8.26
CA GLU A 288 -1.58 -31.25 8.95
C GLU A 288 -0.30 -30.47 8.62
N ASP A 289 -0.22 -29.87 7.43
CA ASP A 289 0.91 -29.07 6.98
C ASP A 289 0.89 -27.62 7.47
N TYR A 290 -0.15 -27.18 8.16
CA TYR A 290 -0.20 -25.80 8.65
C TYR A 290 0.92 -25.48 9.65
N ILE A 291 1.23 -26.38 10.60
CA ILE A 291 2.30 -26.14 11.58
C ILE A 291 3.68 -26.23 10.92
N SER A 292 3.88 -27.20 10.01
CA SER A 292 5.12 -27.38 9.27
C SER A 292 5.38 -26.21 8.31
N SER A 293 4.35 -25.67 7.65
CA SER A 293 4.48 -24.47 6.81
C SER A 293 4.91 -23.23 7.59
N ARG A 294 4.48 -23.08 8.85
CA ARG A 294 4.94 -22.01 9.74
C ARG A 294 6.44 -22.13 10.05
N VAL A 295 6.91 -23.36 10.28
CA VAL A 295 8.35 -23.64 10.52
C VAL A 295 9.13 -23.43 9.22
N LEU A 296 8.64 -23.93 8.10
CA LEU A 296 9.21 -23.71 6.76
C LEU A 296 9.39 -22.22 6.46
N ASN A 297 8.33 -21.43 6.68
CA ASN A 297 8.40 -19.97 6.49
C ASN A 297 9.46 -19.32 7.38
N GLN A 298 9.56 -19.73 8.66
CA GLN A 298 10.56 -19.17 9.58
C GLN A 298 11.98 -19.42 9.10
N ILE A 299 12.23 -20.56 8.45
CA ILE A 299 13.53 -20.89 7.84
C ILE A 299 13.75 -20.07 6.57
N PHE A 300 12.75 -19.99 5.71
CA PHE A 300 12.89 -19.44 4.37
C PHE A 300 12.96 -17.91 4.35
N GLY A 301 11.96 -17.20 4.90
CA GLY A 301 11.88 -15.75 4.84
C GLY A 301 11.18 -15.11 6.05
N GLY A 302 10.93 -15.86 7.14
CA GLY A 302 10.14 -15.39 8.29
C GLY A 302 10.86 -14.45 9.26
N GLY A 303 12.07 -14.02 8.98
CA GLY A 303 12.80 -13.11 9.86
C GLY A 303 14.26 -12.86 9.43
N SER A 304 14.99 -12.08 10.23
CA SER A 304 16.37 -11.66 9.92
C SER A 304 17.42 -12.77 9.94
N SER A 305 17.08 -13.97 10.37
CA SER A 305 17.96 -15.14 10.32
C SER A 305 17.54 -16.18 9.28
N SER A 306 16.61 -15.83 8.40
CA SER A 306 16.12 -16.67 7.32
C SER A 306 17.06 -16.69 6.12
N ARG A 307 16.87 -17.67 5.22
CA ARG A 307 17.67 -17.83 4.01
C ARG A 307 17.61 -16.59 3.11
N LEU A 308 16.40 -16.09 2.83
CA LEU A 308 16.22 -14.92 1.97
C LEU A 308 16.88 -13.67 2.54
N PHE A 309 16.71 -13.42 3.84
CA PHE A 309 17.33 -12.26 4.45
C PHE A 309 18.86 -12.35 4.43
N THR A 310 19.41 -13.50 4.80
CA THR A 310 20.86 -13.74 4.81
C THR A 310 21.43 -13.56 3.40
N ASN A 311 20.84 -14.20 2.39
CA ASN A 311 21.31 -14.13 1.01
C ASN A 311 21.21 -12.70 0.46
N LEU A 312 20.00 -12.17 0.32
CA LEU A 312 19.77 -10.92 -0.41
C LEU A 312 20.22 -9.67 0.37
N ARG A 313 20.14 -9.70 1.73
CA ARG A 313 20.48 -8.55 2.59
C ARG A 313 21.94 -8.59 3.05
N GLU A 314 22.38 -9.70 3.64
CA GLU A 314 23.70 -9.75 4.30
C GLU A 314 24.82 -10.08 3.31
N ASP A 315 24.64 -11.11 2.48
CA ASP A 315 25.69 -11.57 1.57
C ASP A 315 25.76 -10.70 0.30
N LYS A 316 24.62 -10.38 -0.32
CA LYS A 316 24.59 -9.65 -1.59
C LYS A 316 24.38 -8.14 -1.43
N GLY A 317 23.75 -7.68 -0.37
CA GLY A 317 23.48 -6.26 -0.15
C GLY A 317 22.53 -5.64 -1.18
N TYR A 318 21.63 -6.42 -1.78
CA TYR A 318 20.71 -5.96 -2.81
C TYR A 318 19.52 -5.19 -2.26
N THR A 319 19.14 -5.46 -1.01
CA THR A 319 17.95 -4.94 -0.34
C THR A 319 18.22 -4.62 1.14
N TYR A 320 17.30 -3.91 1.78
CA TYR A 320 17.25 -3.77 3.24
C TYR A 320 16.58 -4.97 3.92
N GLY A 321 15.89 -5.83 3.19
CA GLY A 321 15.30 -7.07 3.69
C GLY A 321 14.52 -7.80 2.60
N ALA A 322 14.54 -9.12 2.66
CA ALA A 322 13.76 -10.02 1.83
C ALA A 322 13.01 -10.99 2.75
N TYR A 323 11.72 -11.15 2.52
CA TYR A 323 10.83 -11.90 3.40
C TYR A 323 9.90 -12.80 2.62
N SER A 324 9.33 -13.80 3.29
CA SER A 324 8.31 -14.68 2.72
C SER A 324 7.13 -14.88 3.66
N SER A 325 6.04 -15.37 3.10
CA SER A 325 4.83 -15.78 3.82
C SER A 325 4.25 -17.06 3.19
N PHE A 326 3.72 -17.94 4.06
CA PHE A 326 2.82 -19.02 3.69
C PHE A 326 1.49 -18.74 4.39
N SER A 327 0.56 -18.19 3.66
CA SER A 327 -0.75 -17.79 4.17
C SER A 327 -1.75 -18.91 3.96
N ALA A 328 -2.33 -19.40 5.06
CA ALA A 328 -3.46 -20.33 5.01
C ALA A 328 -4.77 -19.55 4.90
N ASP A 329 -5.67 -20.02 4.06
CA ASP A 329 -6.99 -19.41 3.87
C ASP A 329 -8.07 -20.48 3.65
N LYS A 330 -9.36 -20.12 3.82
CA LYS A 330 -10.49 -21.04 3.64
C LYS A 330 -10.80 -21.33 2.17
N LEU A 331 -10.46 -20.41 1.26
CA LEU A 331 -10.64 -20.61 -0.18
C LEU A 331 -9.37 -21.15 -0.81
N ILE A 332 -8.29 -20.39 -0.69
CA ILE A 332 -6.99 -20.71 -1.27
C ILE A 332 -5.90 -19.93 -0.56
N GLY A 333 -4.89 -20.62 -0.08
CA GLY A 333 -3.71 -20.01 0.52
C GLY A 333 -2.75 -19.44 -0.52
N GLU A 334 -1.70 -18.80 -0.04
CA GLU A 334 -0.66 -18.19 -0.88
C GLU A 334 0.73 -18.38 -0.28
N PHE A 335 1.65 -18.82 -1.10
CA PHE A 335 3.08 -18.62 -0.88
C PHE A 335 3.49 -17.31 -1.55
N SER A 336 4.20 -16.45 -0.84
CA SER A 336 4.80 -15.24 -1.42
C SER A 336 6.18 -14.96 -0.85
N ALA A 337 7.05 -14.32 -1.65
CA ALA A 337 8.38 -13.86 -1.26
C ALA A 337 8.69 -12.53 -1.94
N SER A 338 9.13 -11.51 -1.19
CA SER A 338 9.25 -10.16 -1.73
C SER A 338 10.45 -9.38 -1.20
N ALA A 339 10.91 -8.42 -2.00
CA ALA A 339 11.90 -7.42 -1.62
C ALA A 339 11.80 -6.16 -2.48
N SER A 340 12.28 -5.03 -1.95
CA SER A 340 12.61 -3.85 -2.74
C SER A 340 14.11 -3.78 -2.95
N VAL A 341 14.56 -3.78 -4.20
CA VAL A 341 15.97 -3.82 -4.57
C VAL A 341 16.34 -2.64 -5.46
N ARG A 342 17.64 -2.30 -5.56
CA ARG A 342 18.08 -1.32 -6.55
C ARG A 342 17.81 -1.83 -7.96
N THR A 343 17.38 -0.94 -8.86
CA THR A 343 17.00 -1.29 -10.24
C THR A 343 18.09 -2.08 -10.98
N GLU A 344 19.35 -1.71 -10.80
CA GLU A 344 20.50 -2.33 -11.46
C GLU A 344 20.70 -3.82 -11.15
N VAL A 345 20.23 -4.29 -9.97
CA VAL A 345 20.37 -5.68 -9.47
C VAL A 345 19.07 -6.47 -9.48
N THR A 346 18.05 -5.98 -10.18
CA THR A 346 16.71 -6.60 -10.21
C THR A 346 16.76 -8.05 -10.69
N ASP A 347 17.42 -8.32 -11.82
CA ASP A 347 17.57 -9.67 -12.37
C ASP A 347 18.37 -10.59 -11.44
N SER A 348 19.44 -10.06 -10.86
CA SER A 348 20.26 -10.80 -9.90
C SER A 348 19.46 -11.16 -8.64
N ALA A 349 18.59 -10.25 -8.15
CA ALA A 349 17.75 -10.52 -7.02
C ALA A 349 16.67 -11.56 -7.32
N VAL A 350 16.02 -11.51 -8.50
CA VAL A 350 15.08 -12.54 -8.94
C VAL A 350 15.78 -13.90 -9.05
N TYR A 351 16.99 -13.93 -9.60
CA TYR A 351 17.80 -15.15 -9.64
C TYR A 351 18.04 -15.73 -8.23
N GLU A 352 18.43 -14.91 -7.28
CA GLU A 352 18.68 -15.37 -5.90
C GLU A 352 17.39 -15.83 -5.20
N PHE A 353 16.24 -15.21 -5.45
CA PHE A 353 14.96 -15.73 -4.97
C PHE A 353 14.68 -17.14 -5.53
N ILE A 354 14.79 -17.31 -6.85
CA ILE A 354 14.56 -18.60 -7.51
C ILE A 354 15.60 -19.64 -7.03
N TYR A 355 16.85 -19.22 -6.86
CA TYR A 355 17.89 -20.09 -6.31
C TYR A 355 17.54 -20.61 -4.92
N GLU A 356 17.10 -19.74 -4.01
CA GLU A 356 16.73 -20.14 -2.66
C GLU A 356 15.42 -20.97 -2.62
N ILE A 357 14.48 -20.69 -3.54
CA ILE A 357 13.25 -21.52 -3.70
C ILE A 357 13.64 -22.94 -4.18
N ASN A 358 14.45 -23.06 -5.22
CA ASN A 358 14.92 -24.35 -5.70
C ASN A 358 15.71 -25.11 -4.61
N ARG A 359 16.62 -24.41 -3.95
CA ARG A 359 17.39 -24.96 -2.84
C ARG A 359 16.51 -25.45 -1.68
N LEU A 360 15.41 -24.76 -1.41
CA LEU A 360 14.46 -25.15 -0.37
C LEU A 360 13.78 -26.47 -0.72
N VAL A 361 13.38 -26.64 -1.99
CA VAL A 361 12.69 -27.86 -2.49
C VAL A 361 13.69 -28.98 -2.77
N GLU A 362 14.79 -28.73 -3.49
CA GLU A 362 15.70 -29.79 -3.95
C GLU A 362 16.66 -30.26 -2.85
N ASP A 363 17.29 -29.34 -2.09
CA ASP A 363 18.27 -29.65 -1.04
C ASP A 363 17.61 -29.84 0.32
N GLY A 364 16.41 -29.31 0.51
CA GLY A 364 15.68 -29.32 1.78
C GLY A 364 16.29 -28.38 2.82
N VAL A 365 15.92 -28.64 4.10
CA VAL A 365 16.38 -27.87 5.25
C VAL A 365 17.37 -28.67 6.09
N THR A 366 18.26 -27.97 6.79
CA THR A 366 19.21 -28.59 7.73
C THR A 366 18.60 -28.72 9.12
N GLN A 367 19.15 -29.62 9.94
CA GLN A 367 18.76 -29.76 11.35
C GLN A 367 18.98 -28.48 12.14
N GLU A 368 20.05 -27.73 11.84
CA GLU A 368 20.35 -26.48 12.52
C GLU A 368 19.31 -25.39 12.22
N GLU A 369 18.88 -25.26 10.96
CA GLU A 369 17.79 -24.33 10.56
C GLU A 369 16.47 -24.72 11.24
N LEU A 370 16.16 -26.00 11.27
CA LEU A 370 14.95 -26.51 11.95
C LEU A 370 14.97 -26.18 13.44
N ASP A 371 16.08 -26.45 14.13
CA ASP A 371 16.18 -26.19 15.57
C ASP A 371 16.07 -24.70 15.90
N LYS A 372 16.69 -23.82 15.08
CA LYS A 372 16.59 -22.36 15.22
C LYS A 372 15.16 -21.87 14.99
N ALA A 373 14.49 -22.35 13.95
CA ALA A 373 13.12 -21.97 13.64
C ALA A 373 12.14 -22.38 14.74
N LYS A 374 12.24 -23.61 15.22
CA LYS A 374 11.45 -24.09 16.36
C LYS A 374 11.65 -23.25 17.62
N ALA A 375 12.90 -22.93 17.96
CA ALA A 375 13.22 -22.11 19.13
C ALA A 375 12.62 -20.70 19.02
N ASN A 376 12.69 -20.09 17.84
CA ASN A 376 12.12 -18.77 17.57
C ASN A 376 10.59 -18.79 17.71
N LEU A 377 9.93 -19.74 17.05
CA LEU A 377 8.47 -19.87 17.06
C LEU A 377 7.96 -20.21 18.45
N ALA A 378 8.64 -21.11 19.19
CA ALA A 378 8.28 -21.42 20.57
C ALA A 378 8.35 -20.20 21.48
N GLY A 379 9.41 -19.39 21.34
CA GLY A 379 9.56 -18.14 22.07
C GLY A 379 8.48 -17.11 21.72
N SER A 380 8.10 -17.02 20.44
CA SER A 380 7.05 -16.11 19.99
C SER A 380 5.67 -16.56 20.47
N PHE A 381 5.40 -17.85 20.40
CA PHE A 381 4.16 -18.43 20.93
C PHE A 381 4.06 -18.20 22.45
N GLY A 382 5.14 -18.48 23.20
CA GLY A 382 5.15 -18.24 24.64
C GLY A 382 4.85 -16.78 25.00
N ARG A 383 5.45 -15.80 24.29
CA ARG A 383 5.16 -14.37 24.49
C ARG A 383 3.69 -14.02 24.14
N SER A 384 3.09 -14.66 23.13
CA SER A 384 1.70 -14.37 22.77
C SER A 384 0.71 -14.73 23.88
N LEU A 385 1.03 -15.71 24.71
CA LEU A 385 0.19 -16.17 25.83
C LEU A 385 0.14 -15.18 27.01
N GLU A 386 1.03 -14.19 27.05
CA GLU A 386 0.97 -13.10 28.02
C GLU A 386 -0.25 -12.20 27.81
N SER A 387 -0.83 -12.24 26.59
CA SER A 387 -2.01 -11.46 26.22
C SER A 387 -3.29 -12.29 26.41
N PRO A 388 -4.21 -11.89 27.27
CA PRO A 388 -5.52 -12.54 27.40
C PRO A 388 -6.32 -12.54 26.09
N ALA A 389 -6.09 -11.55 25.21
CA ALA A 389 -6.71 -11.49 23.89
C ALA A 389 -6.26 -12.65 22.98
N ALA A 390 -5.04 -13.17 23.13
CA ALA A 390 -4.59 -14.33 22.38
C ALA A 390 -5.40 -15.59 22.76
N ILE A 391 -5.72 -15.76 24.03
CA ILE A 391 -6.56 -16.90 24.52
C ILE A 391 -7.95 -16.82 23.87
N ALA A 392 -8.55 -15.63 23.83
CA ALA A 392 -9.85 -15.42 23.16
C ALA A 392 -9.76 -15.72 21.66
N SER A 393 -8.68 -15.30 21.00
CA SER A 393 -8.44 -15.57 19.58
C SER A 393 -8.25 -17.06 19.32
N PHE A 394 -7.57 -17.80 20.21
CA PHE A 394 -7.41 -19.24 20.09
C PHE A 394 -8.75 -19.98 20.20
N ALA A 395 -9.58 -19.61 21.19
CA ALA A 395 -10.91 -20.18 21.33
C ALA A 395 -11.80 -19.90 20.12
N LEU A 396 -11.72 -18.68 19.60
CA LEU A 396 -12.42 -18.27 18.37
C LEU A 396 -11.94 -19.06 17.15
N ASN A 397 -10.63 -19.24 16.98
CA ASN A 397 -10.08 -19.98 15.85
C ASN A 397 -10.42 -21.48 15.91
N ILE A 398 -10.44 -22.09 17.11
CA ILE A 398 -10.91 -23.45 17.30
C ILE A 398 -12.31 -23.62 16.69
N GLU A 399 -13.20 -22.68 16.95
CA GLU A 399 -14.57 -22.70 16.44
C GLU A 399 -14.66 -22.39 14.94
N ARG A 400 -13.93 -21.36 14.48
CA ARG A 400 -13.98 -20.88 13.08
C ARG A 400 -13.41 -21.87 12.08
N TYR A 401 -12.39 -22.63 12.51
CA TYR A 401 -11.67 -23.57 11.64
C TYR A 401 -11.94 -25.04 12.02
N ASP A 402 -12.92 -25.27 12.90
CA ASP A 402 -13.27 -26.61 13.40
C ASP A 402 -12.06 -27.41 13.90
N LEU A 403 -11.18 -26.73 14.66
CA LEU A 403 -9.96 -27.33 15.18
C LEU A 403 -10.25 -28.22 16.41
N PRO A 404 -9.38 -29.23 16.69
CA PRO A 404 -9.43 -29.94 17.95
C PRO A 404 -9.37 -28.99 19.15
N LYS A 405 -10.11 -29.27 20.22
CA LYS A 405 -10.17 -28.40 21.40
C LYS A 405 -8.80 -28.14 22.05
N ASP A 406 -7.92 -29.13 21.98
CA ASP A 406 -6.57 -29.11 22.51
C ASP A 406 -5.51 -28.62 21.49
N TYR A 407 -5.94 -28.04 20.36
CA TYR A 407 -5.07 -27.65 19.26
C TYR A 407 -3.91 -26.76 19.72
N TYR A 408 -4.21 -25.69 20.45
CA TYR A 408 -3.19 -24.75 20.93
C TYR A 408 -2.42 -25.27 22.15
N GLU A 409 -3.00 -26.16 22.97
CA GLU A 409 -2.29 -26.80 24.06
C GLU A 409 -1.21 -27.76 23.54
N THR A 410 -1.52 -28.46 22.45
CA THR A 410 -0.62 -29.43 21.80
C THR A 410 0.26 -28.79 20.72
N TYR A 411 0.06 -27.49 20.38
CA TYR A 411 0.77 -26.81 19.31
C TYR A 411 2.29 -26.92 19.41
N LEU A 412 2.88 -26.57 20.55
CA LEU A 412 4.33 -26.67 20.74
C LEU A 412 4.84 -28.11 20.72
N GLN A 413 4.05 -29.06 21.21
CA GLN A 413 4.40 -30.48 21.17
C GLN A 413 4.44 -30.97 19.71
N LYS A 414 3.41 -30.64 18.90
CA LYS A 414 3.35 -30.98 17.48
C LYS A 414 4.51 -30.31 16.72
N MET A 415 4.75 -29.02 16.93
CA MET A 415 5.84 -28.29 16.31
C MET A 415 7.20 -28.91 16.66
N ASN A 416 7.45 -29.27 17.93
CA ASN A 416 8.72 -29.87 18.35
C ASN A 416 8.91 -31.28 17.79
N ALA A 417 7.83 -32.03 17.53
CA ALA A 417 7.89 -33.35 16.93
C ALA A 417 8.26 -33.35 15.44
N LEU A 418 8.10 -32.22 14.74
CA LEU A 418 8.45 -32.13 13.31
C LEU A 418 9.92 -32.48 13.09
N THR A 419 10.20 -33.19 12.03
CA THR A 419 11.54 -33.59 11.58
C THR A 419 11.93 -32.80 10.34
N VAL A 420 13.19 -32.89 9.94
CA VAL A 420 13.68 -32.35 8.65
C VAL A 420 12.87 -32.93 7.49
N ALA A 421 12.54 -34.23 7.55
CA ALA A 421 11.75 -34.90 6.52
C ALA A 421 10.33 -34.32 6.39
N ASP A 422 9.69 -33.95 7.51
CA ASP A 422 8.36 -33.32 7.49
C ASP A 422 8.40 -31.94 6.82
N ILE A 423 9.42 -31.13 7.13
CA ILE A 423 9.56 -29.79 6.54
C ILE A 423 9.88 -29.88 5.04
N ASN A 424 10.73 -30.82 4.63
CA ASN A 424 11.06 -31.02 3.22
C ASN A 424 9.83 -31.48 2.44
N ARG A 425 9.04 -32.45 2.98
CA ARG A 425 7.79 -32.86 2.38
C ARG A 425 6.82 -31.67 2.23
N THR A 426 6.66 -30.85 3.27
CA THR A 426 5.81 -29.65 3.18
C THR A 426 6.29 -28.67 2.13
N ALA A 427 7.61 -28.52 1.92
CA ALA A 427 8.15 -27.67 0.85
C ALA A 427 7.79 -28.24 -0.53
N ASP A 428 7.95 -29.56 -0.72
CA ASP A 428 7.62 -30.26 -1.96
C ASP A 428 6.12 -30.20 -2.28
N ASP A 429 5.27 -30.32 -1.25
CA ASP A 429 3.81 -30.32 -1.41
C ASP A 429 3.24 -28.91 -1.70
N LEU A 430 3.87 -27.85 -1.18
CA LEU A 430 3.34 -26.50 -1.26
C LEU A 430 3.99 -25.64 -2.35
N ILE A 431 5.20 -25.97 -2.83
CA ILE A 431 5.94 -25.12 -3.78
C ILE A 431 6.29 -25.90 -5.05
N ASP A 432 5.86 -25.38 -6.19
CA ASP A 432 6.35 -25.81 -7.51
C ASP A 432 7.25 -24.70 -8.10
N PRO A 433 8.58 -24.81 -8.04
CA PRO A 433 9.50 -23.78 -8.51
C PRO A 433 9.38 -23.48 -10.02
N SER A 434 8.74 -24.37 -10.78
CA SER A 434 8.56 -24.20 -12.23
C SER A 434 7.34 -23.36 -12.61
N LYS A 435 6.49 -22.99 -11.62
CA LYS A 435 5.17 -22.35 -11.83
C LYS A 435 4.96 -21.14 -10.94
N LEU A 436 5.88 -20.19 -11.00
CA LEU A 436 5.85 -18.99 -10.16
C LEU A 436 5.25 -17.80 -10.92
N TYR A 437 4.47 -17.00 -10.21
CA TYR A 437 4.15 -15.63 -10.61
C TYR A 437 5.25 -14.72 -10.11
N ILE A 438 6.04 -14.14 -11.01
CA ILE A 438 7.06 -13.15 -10.65
C ILE A 438 6.52 -11.79 -11.05
N THR A 439 6.39 -10.87 -10.11
CA THR A 439 5.96 -9.50 -10.40
C THR A 439 7.09 -8.52 -10.13
N ALA A 440 7.22 -7.52 -11.00
CA ALA A 440 8.21 -6.47 -10.88
C ALA A 440 7.55 -5.11 -11.15
N VAL A 441 7.80 -4.15 -10.27
CA VAL A 441 7.36 -2.77 -10.42
C VAL A 441 8.59 -1.87 -10.34
N GLY A 442 9.02 -1.32 -11.47
CA GLY A 442 10.28 -0.57 -11.57
C GLY A 442 10.50 0.04 -12.96
N ASN A 443 11.71 0.52 -13.23
CA ASN A 443 12.07 1.10 -14.53
C ASN A 443 12.09 0.02 -15.62
N GLY A 444 10.99 -0.10 -16.36
CA GLY A 444 10.81 -1.13 -17.38
C GLY A 444 11.87 -1.10 -18.48
N ALA A 445 12.37 0.06 -18.85
CA ALA A 445 13.41 0.20 -19.86
C ALA A 445 14.74 -0.46 -19.45
N GLU A 446 15.03 -0.54 -18.14
CA GLU A 446 16.26 -1.13 -17.62
C GLU A 446 16.12 -2.62 -17.27
N ILE A 447 14.90 -3.08 -16.92
CA ILE A 447 14.72 -4.39 -16.32
C ILE A 447 13.98 -5.41 -17.21
N LYS A 448 13.15 -4.96 -18.19
CA LYS A 448 12.30 -5.84 -19.00
C LYS A 448 13.08 -6.97 -19.68
N ASP A 449 14.13 -6.61 -20.43
CA ASP A 449 14.91 -7.59 -21.20
C ASP A 449 15.70 -8.54 -20.29
N LYS A 450 16.15 -8.05 -19.13
CA LYS A 450 16.83 -8.84 -18.12
C LYS A 450 15.89 -9.85 -17.45
N LEU A 451 14.62 -9.49 -17.25
CA LEU A 451 13.61 -10.36 -16.64
C LEU A 451 13.11 -11.45 -17.60
N ALA A 452 13.22 -11.27 -18.92
CA ALA A 452 12.78 -12.25 -19.93
C ALA A 452 13.48 -13.63 -19.80
N GLN A 453 14.61 -13.72 -19.12
CA GLN A 453 15.27 -15.00 -18.86
C GLN A 453 14.52 -15.90 -17.86
N PHE A 454 13.64 -15.34 -17.03
CA PHE A 454 12.89 -16.07 -16.00
C PHE A 454 11.52 -16.54 -16.46
N GLY A 455 10.99 -15.95 -17.52
CA GLY A 455 9.68 -16.29 -18.07
C GLY A 455 9.20 -15.27 -19.10
N GLU A 456 8.02 -15.51 -19.66
CA GLU A 456 7.37 -14.56 -20.54
C GLU A 456 7.02 -13.29 -19.77
N VAL A 457 7.46 -12.13 -20.28
CA VAL A 457 7.20 -10.83 -19.64
C VAL A 457 5.91 -10.23 -20.18
N LEU A 458 4.90 -10.20 -19.32
CA LEU A 458 3.60 -9.59 -19.57
C LEU A 458 3.58 -8.19 -18.98
N MET A 459 3.16 -7.20 -19.78
CA MET A 459 3.07 -5.82 -19.33
C MET A 459 1.69 -5.53 -18.72
N PHE A 460 1.70 -4.81 -17.60
CA PHE A 460 0.48 -4.41 -16.90
C PHE A 460 0.49 -2.91 -16.59
N ASP A 461 -0.69 -2.34 -16.39
CA ASP A 461 -0.85 -1.00 -15.85
C ASP A 461 -0.72 -0.99 -14.31
N ASN A 462 -0.75 0.21 -13.71
CA ASN A 462 -0.64 0.37 -12.26
C ASN A 462 -1.87 -0.12 -11.46
N MET A 463 -2.94 -0.51 -12.15
CA MET A 463 -4.12 -1.13 -11.55
C MET A 463 -4.11 -2.66 -11.69
N GLY A 464 -3.07 -3.24 -12.32
CA GLY A 464 -2.92 -4.68 -12.56
C GLY A 464 -3.81 -5.21 -13.68
N TYR A 465 -4.23 -4.36 -14.62
CA TYR A 465 -4.82 -4.81 -15.88
C TYR A 465 -3.72 -4.98 -16.94
N PRO A 466 -3.88 -5.94 -17.89
CA PRO A 466 -2.97 -6.04 -19.00
C PRO A 466 -2.79 -4.68 -19.68
N ALA A 467 -1.53 -4.26 -19.84
CA ALA A 467 -1.24 -3.01 -20.53
C ALA A 467 -1.73 -3.10 -21.97
N LYS A 468 -2.40 -2.06 -22.44
CA LYS A 468 -2.75 -1.99 -23.87
C LYS A 468 -1.46 -1.99 -24.68
N GLU A 469 -1.37 -2.89 -25.64
CA GLU A 469 -0.29 -2.80 -26.63
C GLU A 469 -0.38 -1.43 -27.29
N MET A 470 0.67 -0.61 -27.11
CA MET A 470 0.76 0.64 -27.84
C MET A 470 1.07 0.34 -29.29
N GLU A 471 0.35 0.96 -30.20
CA GLU A 471 0.63 0.88 -31.63
C GLU A 471 2.09 1.29 -31.88
N ALA A 472 2.72 0.60 -32.80
CA ALA A 472 4.05 1.01 -33.24
C ALA A 472 3.97 2.42 -33.83
N VAL A 473 4.97 3.24 -33.54
CA VAL A 473 5.07 4.56 -34.16
C VAL A 473 5.16 4.38 -35.69
N ASP A 474 4.36 5.13 -36.43
CA ASP A 474 4.44 5.13 -37.89
C ASP A 474 5.88 5.42 -38.34
N ALA A 475 6.36 4.67 -39.31
CA ALA A 475 7.77 4.70 -39.75
C ALA A 475 8.25 6.11 -40.21
N ASP A 476 7.33 6.96 -40.61
CA ASP A 476 7.60 8.34 -41.05
C ASP A 476 7.29 9.40 -39.97
N MET A 477 6.88 9.00 -38.75
CA MET A 477 6.68 9.90 -37.60
C MET A 477 8.04 10.25 -36.98
N THR A 478 8.31 11.53 -36.81
CA THR A 478 9.51 12.06 -36.16
C THR A 478 9.15 12.97 -35.00
N SER A 479 10.11 13.30 -34.15
CA SER A 479 9.92 14.25 -33.05
C SER A 479 9.43 15.61 -33.53
N GLU A 480 9.96 16.10 -34.66
CA GLU A 480 9.56 17.36 -35.29
C GLU A 480 8.10 17.31 -35.76
N LYS A 481 7.71 16.21 -36.43
CA LYS A 481 6.30 16.02 -36.86
C LYS A 481 5.33 16.00 -35.68
N VAL A 482 5.72 15.40 -34.55
CA VAL A 482 4.89 15.42 -33.33
C VAL A 482 4.68 16.87 -32.84
N ILE A 483 5.74 17.69 -32.83
CA ILE A 483 5.65 19.10 -32.46
C ILE A 483 4.82 19.89 -33.48
N ASP A 484 5.01 19.65 -34.78
CA ASP A 484 4.21 20.30 -35.84
C ASP A 484 2.72 19.96 -35.70
N ASN A 485 2.39 18.70 -35.40
CA ASN A 485 1.02 18.26 -35.15
C ASN A 485 0.43 18.96 -33.91
N TYR A 486 1.20 19.13 -32.83
CA TYR A 486 0.77 19.88 -31.66
C TYR A 486 0.49 21.35 -32.00
N ILE A 487 1.41 22.00 -32.72
CA ILE A 487 1.21 23.40 -33.15
C ILE A 487 -0.02 23.55 -34.04
N ALA A 488 -0.24 22.58 -34.96
CA ALA A 488 -1.44 22.57 -35.79
C ALA A 488 -2.71 22.37 -34.93
N ALA A 489 -2.69 21.46 -33.94
CA ALA A 489 -3.80 21.17 -33.05
C ALA A 489 -4.20 22.36 -32.18
N ILE A 490 -3.24 23.14 -31.70
CA ILE A 490 -3.54 24.32 -30.89
C ILE A 490 -3.99 25.55 -31.69
N GLY A 491 -4.03 25.50 -33.02
CA GLY A 491 -4.56 26.59 -33.85
C GLY A 491 -3.68 27.02 -35.01
N GLY A 492 -2.51 26.40 -35.19
CA GLY A 492 -1.59 26.59 -36.28
C GLY A 492 -0.47 27.63 -36.01
N MET A 493 0.58 27.51 -36.83
CA MET A 493 1.85 28.24 -36.66
C MET A 493 1.66 29.78 -36.59
N ASP A 494 0.85 30.36 -37.49
CA ASP A 494 0.67 31.81 -37.56
C ASP A 494 0.10 32.40 -36.27
N LYS A 495 -0.91 31.70 -35.69
CA LYS A 495 -1.55 32.15 -34.45
C LYS A 495 -0.66 31.92 -33.22
N ALA A 496 0.03 30.77 -33.19
CA ALA A 496 0.98 30.47 -32.12
C ALA A 496 2.14 31.46 -32.08
N GLN A 497 2.72 31.79 -33.23
CA GLN A 497 3.79 32.81 -33.36
C GLN A 497 3.34 34.24 -33.08
N ALA A 498 2.05 34.53 -33.16
CA ALA A 498 1.50 35.84 -32.80
C ALA A 498 1.51 36.12 -31.30
N ILE A 499 1.67 35.06 -30.45
CA ILE A 499 1.84 35.23 -29.01
C ILE A 499 3.29 35.62 -28.73
N LYS A 500 3.48 36.76 -28.06
CA LYS A 500 4.77 37.33 -27.70
C LYS A 500 4.98 37.44 -26.20
N GLY A 501 4.01 36.96 -25.45
CA GLY A 501 4.03 36.88 -24.00
C GLY A 501 2.65 36.64 -23.42
N ALA A 502 2.61 36.25 -22.17
CA ALA A 502 1.38 36.02 -21.45
C ALA A 502 1.52 36.36 -19.97
N LYS A 503 0.42 36.79 -19.37
CA LYS A 503 0.26 36.93 -17.91
C LYS A 503 -0.90 36.13 -17.48
N LEU A 504 -0.69 35.23 -16.51
CA LEU A 504 -1.75 34.31 -16.03
C LEU A 504 -1.73 34.20 -14.51
N GLU A 505 -2.93 34.04 -13.96
CA GLU A 505 -3.16 33.74 -12.56
C GLU A 505 -3.86 32.36 -12.47
N MET A 506 -3.31 31.49 -11.64
CA MET A 506 -3.88 30.16 -11.39
C MET A 506 -4.28 30.07 -9.92
N ALA A 507 -5.45 29.49 -9.67
CA ALA A 507 -5.91 29.16 -8.34
C ALA A 507 -5.75 27.65 -8.09
N ALA A 508 -5.25 27.31 -6.91
CA ALA A 508 -5.10 25.93 -6.45
C ALA A 508 -5.44 25.83 -4.96
N GLU A 509 -5.68 24.61 -4.48
CA GLU A 509 -5.92 24.36 -3.06
C GLU A 509 -5.21 23.07 -2.62
N VAL A 510 -4.45 23.15 -1.53
CA VAL A 510 -3.78 22.01 -0.92
C VAL A 510 -4.18 21.92 0.54
N MET A 511 -4.80 20.79 0.95
CA MET A 511 -5.20 20.53 2.34
C MET A 511 -5.99 21.69 2.98
N GLY A 512 -6.91 22.30 2.22
CA GLY A 512 -7.71 23.45 2.67
C GLY A 512 -6.99 24.81 2.60
N THR A 513 -5.72 24.85 2.19
CA THR A 513 -4.95 26.08 2.00
C THR A 513 -5.05 26.56 0.56
N LYS A 514 -5.59 27.75 0.34
CA LYS A 514 -5.70 28.36 -0.99
C LYS A 514 -4.37 28.97 -1.41
N LEU A 515 -3.98 28.61 -2.63
CA LEU A 515 -2.78 29.08 -3.32
C LEU A 515 -3.18 29.91 -4.53
N THR A 516 -2.43 30.96 -4.82
CA THR A 516 -2.47 31.67 -6.08
C THR A 516 -1.09 31.60 -6.70
N ILE A 517 -1.01 31.23 -7.99
CA ILE A 517 0.24 31.18 -8.76
C ILE A 517 0.10 32.21 -9.88
N GLU A 518 0.96 33.19 -9.88
CA GLU A 518 1.06 34.17 -10.95
C GLU A 518 2.26 33.84 -11.82
N LEU A 519 2.05 33.76 -13.14
CA LEU A 519 3.11 33.52 -14.13
C LEU A 519 3.12 34.62 -15.17
N ILE A 520 4.31 35.07 -15.54
CA ILE A 520 4.53 36.11 -16.58
C ILE A 520 5.60 35.58 -17.53
N HIS A 521 5.25 35.47 -18.80
CA HIS A 521 6.14 35.07 -19.89
C HIS A 521 6.33 36.29 -20.83
N ASP A 522 7.58 36.61 -21.15
CA ASP A 522 7.95 37.64 -22.12
C ASP A 522 8.89 37.01 -23.17
N ASP A 523 8.27 36.41 -24.17
CA ASP A 523 8.95 35.67 -25.23
C ASP A 523 9.93 36.55 -26.00
N ALA A 524 9.58 37.85 -26.19
CA ALA A 524 10.39 38.77 -26.96
C ALA A 524 11.72 39.10 -26.28
N ASN A 525 11.77 39.19 -24.95
CA ASN A 525 12.93 39.54 -24.17
C ASN A 525 13.50 38.38 -23.36
N MET A 526 12.98 37.14 -23.54
CA MET A 526 13.37 35.95 -22.79
C MET A 526 13.34 36.17 -21.28
N ARG A 527 12.21 36.68 -20.75
CA ARG A 527 12.00 36.96 -19.34
C ARG A 527 10.85 36.12 -18.79
N PHE A 528 11.00 35.72 -17.56
CA PHE A 528 9.98 34.94 -16.83
C PHE A 528 9.89 35.43 -15.39
N ALA A 529 8.67 35.48 -14.86
CA ALA A 529 8.44 35.67 -13.44
C ALA A 529 7.32 34.73 -12.96
N GLN A 530 7.56 34.12 -11.82
CA GLN A 530 6.57 33.32 -11.11
C GLN A 530 6.47 33.81 -9.67
N LYS A 531 5.24 33.97 -9.16
CA LYS A 531 4.96 34.26 -7.74
C LYS A 531 3.94 33.25 -7.22
N THR A 532 4.25 32.66 -6.09
CA THR A 532 3.31 31.78 -5.37
C THR A 532 2.87 32.47 -4.10
N LEU A 533 1.57 32.64 -3.94
CA LEU A 533 0.95 33.32 -2.81
C LEU A 533 0.11 32.36 -1.99
N VAL A 534 0.17 32.51 -0.66
CA VAL A 534 -0.67 31.79 0.31
C VAL A 534 -1.45 32.82 1.12
N GLY A 535 -2.77 32.79 1.01
CA GLY A 535 -3.62 33.78 1.69
C GLY A 535 -3.31 35.23 1.30
N GLY A 536 -2.84 35.45 0.07
CA GLY A 536 -2.46 36.77 -0.44
C GLY A 536 -1.02 37.22 -0.10
N ASN A 537 -0.25 36.45 0.66
CA ASN A 537 1.14 36.74 1.00
C ASN A 537 2.07 35.97 0.06
N VAL A 538 3.07 36.67 -0.53
CA VAL A 538 4.08 36.07 -1.40
C VAL A 538 4.99 35.16 -0.58
N MET A 539 4.97 33.86 -0.89
CA MET A 539 5.79 32.84 -0.23
C MET A 539 7.04 32.48 -1.03
N GLN A 540 6.92 32.48 -2.35
CA GLN A 540 8.01 32.16 -3.25
C GLN A 540 7.94 33.04 -4.50
N THR A 541 9.12 33.43 -5.00
CA THR A 541 9.26 34.06 -6.33
C THR A 541 10.40 33.37 -7.08
N SER A 542 10.27 33.33 -8.41
CA SER A 542 11.32 32.93 -9.33
C SER A 542 11.32 33.87 -10.52
N VAL A 543 12.45 34.45 -10.82
CA VAL A 543 12.58 35.43 -11.91
C VAL A 543 13.79 35.07 -12.77
N ILE A 544 13.59 35.04 -14.10
CA ILE A 544 14.65 34.94 -15.11
C ILE A 544 14.63 36.23 -15.93
N LYS A 545 15.76 36.89 -16.00
CA LYS A 545 15.93 38.17 -16.69
C LYS A 545 17.40 38.36 -17.08
N ASP A 546 17.67 38.84 -18.28
CA ASP A 546 19.02 39.11 -18.80
C ASP A 546 19.96 37.90 -18.69
N GLY A 547 19.41 36.69 -18.88
CA GLY A 547 20.16 35.42 -18.78
C GLY A 547 20.56 35.02 -17.36
N LYS A 548 20.03 35.69 -16.32
CA LYS A 548 20.26 35.37 -14.91
C LYS A 548 18.95 34.97 -14.21
N GLY A 549 19.05 34.11 -13.24
CA GLY A 549 17.93 33.66 -12.44
C GLY A 549 18.07 34.07 -10.96
N THR A 550 16.95 34.41 -10.34
CA THR A 550 16.84 34.71 -8.92
C THR A 550 15.63 33.98 -8.36
N ALA A 551 15.81 33.22 -7.28
CA ALA A 551 14.70 32.63 -6.52
C ALA A 551 14.65 33.27 -5.13
N SER A 552 13.42 33.44 -4.60
CA SER A 552 13.21 33.90 -3.23
C SER A 552 12.18 33.04 -2.54
N VAL A 553 12.45 32.69 -1.29
CA VAL A 553 11.52 31.96 -0.41
C VAL A 553 11.37 32.78 0.87
N GLN A 554 10.13 33.13 1.22
CA GLN A 554 9.80 33.93 2.40
C GLN A 554 10.62 35.24 2.49
N GLY A 555 10.87 35.87 1.34
CA GLY A 555 11.62 37.15 1.25
C GLY A 555 13.14 37.02 1.27
N GLN A 556 13.69 35.79 1.41
CA GLN A 556 15.13 35.59 1.25
C GLN A 556 15.45 35.24 -0.20
N SER A 557 16.19 36.11 -0.86
CA SER A 557 16.55 35.97 -2.27
C SER A 557 17.93 35.35 -2.45
N MET A 558 18.03 34.40 -3.39
CA MET A 558 19.26 33.71 -3.77
C MET A 558 19.40 33.69 -5.29
N PRO A 559 20.61 33.85 -5.83
CA PRO A 559 20.85 33.66 -7.26
C PRO A 559 20.70 32.16 -7.61
N MET A 560 20.14 31.90 -8.79
CA MET A 560 20.14 30.58 -9.38
C MET A 560 21.52 30.23 -9.96
N SER A 561 21.90 28.95 -9.92
CA SER A 561 23.07 28.46 -10.66
C SER A 561 22.83 28.49 -12.18
N ASP A 562 23.92 28.48 -12.97
CA ASP A 562 23.82 28.42 -14.43
C ASP A 562 23.03 27.23 -14.93
N GLU A 563 23.13 26.06 -14.26
CA GLU A 563 22.36 24.85 -14.55
C GLU A 563 20.87 25.04 -14.27
N GLN A 564 20.53 25.69 -13.14
CA GLN A 564 19.14 26.00 -12.81
C GLN A 564 18.51 27.02 -13.80
N VAL A 565 19.28 27.97 -14.22
CA VAL A 565 18.86 28.96 -15.26
C VAL A 565 18.65 28.28 -16.59
N ASP A 566 19.57 27.38 -16.99
CA ASP A 566 19.45 26.60 -18.23
C ASP A 566 18.21 25.71 -18.25
N ALA A 567 17.98 24.97 -17.17
CA ALA A 567 16.79 24.12 -17.02
C ALA A 567 15.48 24.94 -17.05
N ALA A 568 15.48 26.18 -16.59
CA ALA A 568 14.32 27.06 -16.55
C ALA A 568 14.15 27.96 -17.77
N LYS A 569 15.08 27.96 -18.74
CA LYS A 569 15.00 28.81 -19.97
C LYS A 569 13.72 28.59 -20.76
N LEU A 570 13.20 27.34 -20.85
CA LEU A 570 11.95 27.06 -21.53
C LEU A 570 10.76 27.83 -20.95
N SER A 571 10.79 28.12 -19.65
CA SER A 571 9.75 28.90 -18.97
C SER A 571 9.68 30.35 -19.39
N THR A 572 10.71 30.88 -20.09
CA THR A 572 10.67 32.26 -20.62
C THR A 572 9.69 32.40 -21.78
N TYR A 573 9.33 31.29 -22.42
CA TYR A 573 8.38 31.27 -23.52
C TYR A 573 7.04 30.71 -23.06
N PHE A 574 5.96 31.31 -23.53
CA PHE A 574 4.61 30.80 -23.25
C PHE A 574 4.31 29.49 -24.03
N LEU A 575 4.83 29.44 -25.28
CA LEU A 575 4.79 28.22 -26.11
C LEU A 575 6.23 27.79 -26.46
N PRO A 576 6.92 27.11 -25.58
CA PRO A 576 8.34 26.74 -25.75
C PRO A 576 8.60 25.87 -26.98
N GLU A 577 7.59 25.12 -27.45
CA GLU A 577 7.67 24.25 -28.62
C GLU A 577 8.06 25.02 -29.89
N LEU A 578 7.74 26.26 -29.99
CA LEU A 578 8.12 27.13 -31.12
C LEU A 578 9.62 27.49 -31.16
N HIS A 579 10.35 27.21 -30.07
CA HIS A 579 11.70 27.75 -29.85
C HIS A 579 12.75 26.62 -29.68
N TYR A 580 12.39 25.34 -29.66
CA TYR A 580 13.33 24.27 -29.43
C TYR A 580 14.53 24.27 -30.40
N GLU A 581 14.26 24.40 -31.69
CA GLU A 581 15.31 24.46 -32.73
C GLU A 581 16.21 25.68 -32.55
N SER A 582 15.64 26.89 -32.39
CA SER A 582 16.39 28.14 -32.23
C SER A 582 17.23 28.19 -30.96
N MET A 583 16.83 27.43 -29.93
CA MET A 583 17.57 27.28 -28.66
C MET A 583 18.61 26.16 -28.71
N GLY A 584 18.71 25.41 -29.80
CA GLY A 584 19.64 24.31 -29.98
C GLY A 584 19.31 23.06 -29.16
N TYR A 585 18.02 22.86 -28.81
CA TYR A 585 17.59 21.66 -28.13
C TYR A 585 17.52 20.46 -29.06
N THR A 586 17.83 19.28 -28.52
CA THR A 586 17.70 18.02 -29.25
C THR A 586 16.37 17.36 -28.90
N LEU A 587 15.63 16.96 -29.94
CA LEU A 587 14.37 16.25 -29.80
C LEU A 587 14.56 14.78 -30.17
N THR A 588 14.06 13.88 -29.32
CA THR A 588 14.07 12.43 -29.58
C THR A 588 12.69 11.86 -29.35
N LEU A 589 12.13 11.18 -30.36
CA LEU A 589 10.86 10.46 -30.22
C LEU A 589 11.12 9.09 -29.55
N ASP A 590 10.57 8.90 -28.35
CA ASP A 590 10.70 7.66 -27.55
C ASP A 590 9.41 6.81 -27.56
N GLY A 591 8.77 6.72 -28.74
CA GLY A 591 7.62 5.85 -28.92
C GLY A 591 6.30 6.44 -28.46
N ILE A 592 5.27 5.58 -28.41
CA ILE A 592 3.95 5.89 -27.84
C ILE A 592 3.91 5.29 -26.43
N LYS A 593 3.42 6.07 -25.47
CA LYS A 593 3.26 5.68 -24.07
C LYS A 593 1.82 5.94 -23.64
N ASP A 594 1.35 5.17 -22.67
CA ASP A 594 0.06 5.46 -22.02
C ASP A 594 0.21 6.58 -20.99
N VAL A 595 -0.62 7.60 -21.11
CA VAL A 595 -0.71 8.70 -20.13
C VAL A 595 -2.13 8.68 -19.56
N GLU A 596 -2.31 8.00 -18.44
CA GLU A 596 -3.61 7.86 -17.76
C GLU A 596 -4.75 7.38 -18.70
N GLY A 597 -4.46 6.39 -19.55
CA GLY A 597 -5.41 5.82 -20.52
C GLY A 597 -5.40 6.51 -21.88
N THR A 598 -4.57 7.55 -22.08
CA THR A 598 -4.43 8.28 -23.35
C THR A 598 -3.12 7.87 -24.03
N PRO A 599 -3.14 7.23 -25.23
CA PRO A 599 -1.95 7.02 -26.02
C PRO A 599 -1.31 8.34 -26.42
N ALA A 600 -0.03 8.52 -26.11
CA ALA A 600 0.69 9.76 -26.38
C ALA A 600 2.11 9.52 -26.88
N TYR A 601 2.54 10.28 -27.89
CA TYR A 601 3.93 10.33 -28.34
C TYR A 601 4.80 10.94 -27.25
N LYS A 602 5.82 10.23 -26.79
CA LYS A 602 6.82 10.73 -25.86
C LYS A 602 7.97 11.37 -26.63
N VAL A 603 8.17 12.65 -26.44
CA VAL A 603 9.29 13.42 -26.99
C VAL A 603 10.20 13.86 -25.85
N ILE A 604 11.44 13.39 -25.88
CA ILE A 604 12.50 13.82 -24.97
C ILE A 604 13.10 15.11 -25.53
N VAL A 605 13.09 16.17 -24.73
CA VAL A 605 13.63 17.48 -25.08
C VAL A 605 14.87 17.72 -24.23
N ALA A 606 16.05 17.62 -24.83
CA ALA A 606 17.33 17.78 -24.15
C ALA A 606 17.97 19.15 -24.45
N THR A 607 18.41 19.84 -23.38
CA THR A 607 19.13 21.09 -23.48
C THR A 607 20.57 20.87 -23.99
N PRO A 608 21.24 21.89 -24.53
CA PRO A 608 22.66 21.79 -24.89
C PRO A 608 23.60 21.42 -23.76
N LEU A 609 23.20 21.62 -22.50
CA LEU A 609 23.96 21.28 -21.29
C LEU A 609 23.63 19.88 -20.75
N GLY A 610 22.72 19.16 -21.40
CA GLY A 610 22.39 17.76 -21.07
C GLY A 610 21.22 17.57 -20.10
N SER A 611 20.59 18.63 -19.59
CA SER A 611 19.31 18.52 -18.88
C SER A 611 18.21 18.09 -19.85
N SER A 612 17.24 17.28 -19.41
CA SER A 612 16.13 16.88 -20.27
C SER A 612 14.79 16.84 -19.55
N VAL A 613 13.72 17.05 -20.33
CA VAL A 613 12.33 16.87 -19.90
C VAL A 613 11.62 16.00 -20.94
N ASN A 614 10.60 15.24 -20.48
CA ASN A 614 9.79 14.42 -21.36
C ASN A 614 8.43 15.08 -21.56
N ASN A 615 8.07 15.34 -22.81
CA ASN A 615 6.75 15.86 -23.19
C ASN A 615 5.94 14.74 -23.87
N TYR A 616 4.66 14.71 -23.57
CA TYR A 616 3.73 13.71 -24.10
C TYR A 616 2.61 14.41 -24.86
N TYR A 617 2.39 14.00 -26.10
CA TYR A 617 1.40 14.56 -27.02
C TYR A 617 0.41 13.47 -27.45
N SER A 618 -0.87 13.67 -27.23
CA SER A 618 -1.92 12.70 -27.56
C SER A 618 -1.84 12.29 -29.04
N VAL A 619 -1.85 10.98 -29.28
CA VAL A 619 -1.87 10.42 -30.66
C VAL A 619 -3.13 10.85 -31.40
N GLU A 620 -4.27 10.88 -30.72
CA GLU A 620 -5.57 11.20 -31.29
C GLU A 620 -5.75 12.70 -31.57
N THR A 621 -5.43 13.55 -30.58
CA THR A 621 -5.73 14.99 -30.66
C THR A 621 -4.55 15.87 -31.02
N GLY A 622 -3.32 15.35 -30.93
CA GLY A 622 -2.09 16.11 -31.05
C GLY A 622 -1.79 17.04 -29.86
N LEU A 623 -2.70 17.16 -28.89
CA LEU A 623 -2.54 18.06 -27.75
C LEU A 623 -1.54 17.51 -26.74
N LYS A 624 -0.80 18.39 -26.06
CA LYS A 624 0.11 18.05 -24.99
C LYS A 624 -0.71 17.60 -23.77
N VAL A 625 -0.44 16.41 -23.25
CA VAL A 625 -1.18 15.81 -22.13
C VAL A 625 -0.36 15.73 -20.86
N LYS A 626 1.00 15.66 -20.98
CA LYS A 626 1.88 15.57 -19.83
C LYS A 626 3.25 16.19 -20.12
N ASN A 627 3.89 16.71 -19.08
CA ASN A 627 5.32 17.01 -19.01
C ASN A 627 5.90 16.29 -17.79
N GLU A 628 6.99 15.55 -17.96
CA GLU A 628 7.80 15.00 -16.86
C GLU A 628 9.06 15.83 -16.71
N ASN A 629 9.23 16.41 -15.54
CA ASN A 629 10.41 17.17 -15.21
C ASN A 629 11.07 16.58 -13.95
N PRO A 630 12.33 16.12 -14.02
CA PRO A 630 13.01 15.48 -12.90
C PRO A 630 13.12 16.36 -11.64
N VAL A 631 13.05 17.69 -11.81
CA VAL A 631 13.20 18.65 -10.71
C VAL A 631 11.86 19.10 -10.13
N SER A 632 10.89 19.46 -10.99
CA SER A 632 9.60 20.01 -10.56
C SER A 632 8.50 18.96 -10.43
N GLY A 633 8.70 17.76 -10.96
CA GLY A 633 7.71 16.70 -11.02
C GLY A 633 6.90 16.70 -12.31
N ASP A 634 5.86 15.90 -12.33
CA ASP A 634 5.00 15.70 -13.49
C ASP A 634 3.87 16.70 -13.52
N THR A 635 3.62 17.31 -14.69
CA THR A 635 2.49 18.22 -14.92
C THR A 635 1.58 17.63 -15.99
N PHE A 636 0.31 17.42 -15.67
CA PHE A 636 -0.74 16.98 -16.60
C PHE A 636 -1.55 18.18 -17.06
N TYR A 637 -1.93 18.19 -18.33
CA TYR A 637 -2.63 19.30 -18.99
C TYR A 637 -4.04 18.84 -19.43
N SER A 638 -5.06 19.64 -19.08
CA SER A 638 -6.46 19.35 -19.43
C SER A 638 -7.28 20.61 -19.60
N ASP A 639 -8.58 20.45 -19.95
CA ASP A 639 -9.52 21.55 -20.14
C ASP A 639 -8.99 22.60 -21.16
N TYR A 640 -8.65 22.13 -22.37
CA TYR A 640 -8.17 22.99 -23.43
C TYR A 640 -9.30 23.91 -23.93
N GLN A 641 -9.08 25.22 -23.86
CA GLN A 641 -10.03 26.28 -24.31
C GLN A 641 -9.37 27.21 -25.29
N GLU A 642 -10.14 27.67 -26.29
CA GLU A 642 -9.66 28.67 -27.27
C GLU A 642 -9.54 30.04 -26.63
N LYS A 643 -8.35 30.61 -26.70
CA LYS A 643 -8.05 32.00 -26.31
C LYS A 643 -7.22 32.65 -27.41
N ASN A 644 -7.68 33.76 -27.95
CA ASN A 644 -7.03 34.48 -29.05
C ASN A 644 -6.70 33.58 -30.27
N GLY A 645 -7.56 32.55 -30.52
CA GLY A 645 -7.40 31.62 -31.62
C GLY A 645 -6.40 30.50 -31.39
N VAL A 646 -5.87 30.34 -30.16
CA VAL A 646 -4.99 29.24 -29.74
C VAL A 646 -5.67 28.46 -28.62
N LEU A 647 -5.60 27.12 -28.68
CA LEU A 647 -6.06 26.26 -27.60
C LEU A 647 -5.01 26.25 -26.47
N ILE A 648 -5.45 26.59 -25.25
CA ILE A 648 -4.63 26.66 -24.06
C ILE A 648 -5.21 25.77 -22.98
N PRO A 649 -4.40 24.94 -22.30
CA PRO A 649 -4.86 24.11 -21.19
C PRO A 649 -5.20 24.99 -19.98
N MET A 650 -6.46 24.99 -19.58
CA MET A 650 -6.94 25.81 -18.47
C MET A 650 -6.75 25.13 -17.11
N THR A 651 -6.45 23.85 -17.09
CA THR A 651 -6.17 23.09 -15.86
C THR A 651 -4.82 22.39 -15.97
N GLN A 652 -4.00 22.53 -14.94
CA GLN A 652 -2.73 21.84 -14.76
C GLN A 652 -2.76 21.06 -13.45
N THR A 653 -2.50 19.75 -13.50
CA THR A 653 -2.37 18.92 -12.30
C THR A 653 -0.91 18.56 -12.10
N ILE A 654 -0.32 19.05 -11.02
CA ILE A 654 1.10 18.88 -10.69
C ILE A 654 1.24 17.76 -9.66
N LYS A 655 2.04 16.73 -9.99
CA LYS A 655 2.44 15.65 -9.09
C LYS A 655 3.94 15.75 -8.84
N SER A 656 4.32 15.99 -7.59
CA SER A 656 5.73 16.16 -7.20
C SER A 656 5.99 15.47 -5.87
N ALA A 657 7.18 14.90 -5.68
CA ALA A 657 7.59 14.29 -4.41
C ALA A 657 7.57 15.29 -3.22
N MET A 658 7.61 16.59 -3.50
CA MET A 658 7.55 17.64 -2.47
C MET A 658 6.11 18.01 -2.05
N ILE A 659 5.09 17.53 -2.77
CA ILE A 659 3.68 17.86 -2.51
C ILE A 659 2.96 16.54 -2.21
N PRO A 660 2.38 16.36 -1.00
CA PRO A 660 1.84 15.07 -0.57
C PRO A 660 0.59 14.60 -1.33
N VAL A 661 -0.06 15.51 -2.07
CA VAL A 661 -1.26 15.22 -2.90
C VAL A 661 -1.12 15.97 -4.23
N PRO A 662 -1.68 15.45 -5.34
CA PRO A 662 -1.69 16.17 -6.61
C PRO A 662 -2.29 17.58 -6.46
N LEU A 663 -1.59 18.59 -7.00
CA LEU A 663 -2.02 19.98 -6.97
C LEU A 663 -2.75 20.31 -8.26
N GLU A 664 -4.06 20.44 -8.21
CA GLU A 664 -4.85 20.93 -9.34
C GLU A 664 -4.84 22.46 -9.33
N ALA A 665 -4.26 23.07 -10.35
CA ALA A 665 -4.18 24.51 -10.55
C ALA A 665 -4.99 24.92 -11.78
N LYS A 666 -5.99 25.79 -11.60
CA LYS A 666 -6.87 26.28 -12.68
C LYS A 666 -6.54 27.72 -13.03
N ILE A 667 -6.39 28.01 -14.32
CA ILE A 667 -6.20 29.36 -14.80
C ILE A 667 -7.50 30.17 -14.58
N THR A 668 -7.43 31.18 -13.73
CA THR A 668 -8.53 32.06 -13.40
C THR A 668 -8.50 33.38 -14.20
N LYS A 669 -7.29 33.83 -14.58
CA LYS A 669 -7.08 34.99 -15.46
C LYS A 669 -5.99 34.68 -16.46
N LEU A 670 -6.16 35.11 -17.69
CA LEU A 670 -5.19 35.00 -18.78
C LEU A 670 -5.24 36.24 -19.66
N GLU A 671 -4.11 36.88 -19.80
CA GLU A 671 -3.88 37.99 -20.74
C GLU A 671 -2.80 37.57 -21.74
N ILE A 672 -3.14 37.56 -23.00
CA ILE A 672 -2.21 37.28 -24.12
C ILE A 672 -1.68 38.60 -24.67
N ASN A 673 -0.38 38.68 -24.88
CA ASN A 673 0.34 39.90 -25.31
C ASN A 673 0.07 41.12 -24.43
N PRO A 674 0.19 41.03 -23.09
CA PRO A 674 0.01 42.17 -22.20
C PRO A 674 1.16 43.19 -22.39
N GLU A 675 0.92 44.46 -22.01
CA GLU A 675 2.01 45.43 -21.88
C GLU A 675 2.83 45.08 -20.64
N LEU A 676 4.06 44.61 -20.84
CA LEU A 676 4.99 44.21 -19.78
C LEU A 676 6.01 45.28 -19.49
N THR A 677 6.27 45.51 -18.21
CA THR A 677 7.22 46.51 -17.72
C THR A 677 8.35 45.87 -16.90
N GLU A 678 9.39 46.62 -16.59
CA GLU A 678 10.46 46.16 -15.70
C GLU A 678 9.94 45.76 -14.30
N ALA A 679 8.87 46.41 -13.83
CA ALA A 679 8.27 46.10 -12.52
C ALA A 679 7.64 44.70 -12.43
N ASP A 680 7.25 44.15 -13.57
CA ASP A 680 6.67 42.79 -13.62
C ASP A 680 7.71 41.68 -13.33
N PHE A 681 9.01 42.01 -13.45
CA PHE A 681 10.17 41.14 -13.29
C PHE A 681 11.10 41.55 -12.12
N ASN A 682 10.56 42.21 -11.12
CA ASN A 682 11.32 42.66 -9.94
C ASN A 682 10.80 41.99 -8.64
#